data_f50214e2ac970bb5f4a384df871edf6d
#
_entry.id   f50214e2ac970bb5f4a384df871edf6d
#
_cell.length_a   1.000
_cell.length_b   1.000
_cell.length_c   1.000
_cell.angle_alpha   90.00
_cell.angle_beta   90.00
_cell.angle_gamma   90.00
#
_symmetry.space_group_name_H-M   'P 1'
#
loop_
_entity.id
_entity.type
_entity.pdbx_description
1 polymer ?
#
loop_
_entity_poly.entity_id
_entity_poly.type
_entity_poly.pdbx_seq_one_letter_code
_entity_poly.pdbx_strand_id
1 'polypeptide(L)'
;MKKTWLIVLCFLIGRLSVSAQLLSGSIVFPVDTDNISITVDASRGNKGLNNYGSLNDVYVHTGVITNLSTSGSDWRYVKLGAQNPWGKTLPELQAISLGNNKWRFDINNIRAFYGVPAGETILKIAILFRNGNGSLKQANTDGTDMYLPVYTTALATRFTLPIFQPTLVPVAEPISKQVGDNISVNAQANTTANLSLYFNGTVIQTATNATSIAATPVIAAAGNQQIITEAVKGNVTVRDTLQFFVSGASNIAAVPVGVRDGINYEAGNTSAVLVLYAPGKNRVSVIGEFPGNNWIEQSAFAMNKSPDGNYWWLRITGLTPGTEYAFQYLVDGSIRVADPYAEKVLDPWNDGNISAATFPNLKAYPTGKTTGIVSVLQTASPAYNWSSVNFSRPDKRSLIIYELLVRDFVLAHDWKTIRDTLNYLQRLGINAIELMPVNEFDGNESWGYNPAFFFAPDKYYGPANSLKEFIDTCHKRGIAVLLDLVLNHTTGNSPLAALYWNTSTNQPASNNPWLNETATHPFSVFHDFNHESLATRYFSSRVMEYWLKEFKVDGYRFDLSKGFTQVNSGTNVALWGQYDASRIAIWKRYYDTLQLKSPGCYAILEHFAANSEELELSNYGMMLWGNNTYNFQEAAMGFLPNSNFEGNIFTSRGWLQPHLVGYLESHDEERLMYKNTQFGNSAGSYNTRTLATALKRMELTAAFGLLTPGPKLIWQFGELGYDYSINYCTDGSVNANCRTGNKPIRWDYRLQPERQALFTVYSKLNQLRTHPMYRNNFTSNRITYNLSGAFKWMQLVTDSSNICVLGNFDVGTATANITFPNSGTWYEHISGETFTATGSVQSITLQPGEYKVYLSRKLSAIGPITAIGNNIPAEQVGFQVRLFPNPVNSQGIYEIEMKNADKITTELLTADGRLIKQLFSGKLQAGKHTMRFGSAIEQLPPAPYILSVKNSALTRSIRFILP
;
A
#
# COMPACT_ATOMS: atom_id res chain seq x y z
N MET A 1 -28.21 54.60 -55.93
CA MET A 1 -27.68 53.44 -55.23
C MET A 1 -27.17 53.83 -53.84
N LYS A 2 -28.01 53.69 -52.84
CA LYS A 2 -27.69 54.07 -51.44
C LYS A 2 -27.16 52.88 -50.71
N LYS A 3 -25.92 52.94 -50.23
CA LYS A 3 -25.33 51.95 -49.34
C LYS A 3 -25.72 52.24 -47.88
N THR A 4 -26.50 51.41 -47.29
CA THR A 4 -26.85 51.41 -45.87
C THR A 4 -25.80 50.69 -45.09
N TRP A 5 -25.14 51.34 -44.16
CA TRP A 5 -24.20 50.78 -43.18
C TRP A 5 -25.00 50.25 -41.96
N LEU A 6 -24.97 48.98 -41.73
CA LEU A 6 -25.50 48.31 -40.50
C LEU A 6 -24.37 48.30 -39.43
N ILE A 7 -24.49 49.12 -38.43
CA ILE A 7 -23.60 49.10 -37.24
C ILE A 7 -24.09 47.95 -36.35
N VAL A 8 -23.34 46.85 -36.29
CA VAL A 8 -23.56 45.76 -35.32
C VAL A 8 -22.82 46.15 -34.04
N LEU A 9 -23.59 46.55 -33.02
CA LEU A 9 -23.09 46.83 -31.68
C LEU A 9 -22.90 45.49 -30.96
N CYS A 10 -21.67 44.96 -30.94
CA CYS A 10 -21.29 43.79 -30.14
C CYS A 10 -21.30 44.21 -28.65
N PHE A 11 -22.35 43.83 -27.93
CA PHE A 11 -22.30 43.81 -26.47
C PHE A 11 -21.30 42.73 -26.05
N LEU A 12 -20.10 43.11 -25.63
CA LEU A 12 -19.21 42.30 -24.82
C LEU A 12 -19.85 42.17 -23.43
N ILE A 13 -20.65 41.13 -23.25
CA ILE A 13 -20.98 40.67 -21.92
C ILE A 13 -19.71 40.00 -21.38
N GLY A 14 -18.91 40.74 -20.63
CA GLY A 14 -17.83 40.20 -19.84
C GLY A 14 -18.43 39.14 -18.87
N ARG A 15 -18.17 37.89 -19.15
CA ARG A 15 -18.42 36.85 -18.14
C ARG A 15 -17.53 37.17 -16.94
N LEU A 16 -18.08 37.80 -15.93
CA LEU A 16 -17.53 37.83 -14.59
C LEU A 16 -17.47 36.36 -14.17
N SER A 17 -16.28 35.79 -14.19
CA SER A 17 -16.03 34.49 -13.57
C SER A 17 -16.24 34.67 -12.06
N VAL A 18 -17.47 34.49 -11.61
CA VAL A 18 -17.72 34.34 -10.18
C VAL A 18 -16.98 33.05 -9.78
N SER A 19 -15.87 33.21 -9.10
CA SER A 19 -15.18 32.07 -8.50
C SER A 19 -16.16 31.39 -7.54
N ALA A 20 -16.66 30.22 -7.90
CA ALA A 20 -17.62 29.49 -7.08
C ALA A 20 -16.94 29.07 -5.77
N GLN A 21 -17.64 29.20 -4.65
CA GLN A 21 -17.17 28.78 -3.32
C GLN A 21 -17.51 27.31 -3.10
N LEU A 22 -16.68 26.59 -2.33
CA LEU A 22 -17.01 25.23 -1.87
C LEU A 22 -18.31 25.22 -1.05
N LEU A 23 -18.43 26.15 -0.11
CA LEU A 23 -19.61 26.33 0.75
C LEU A 23 -20.03 27.80 0.76
N SER A 24 -21.30 28.09 0.53
CA SER A 24 -21.85 29.45 0.56
C SER A 24 -23.14 29.48 1.33
N GLY A 25 -23.35 30.54 2.12
CA GLY A 25 -24.59 30.86 2.77
C GLY A 25 -25.36 31.96 2.00
N SER A 26 -26.69 31.94 2.07
CA SER A 26 -27.54 32.99 1.48
C SER A 26 -27.43 34.35 2.18
N ILE A 27 -26.83 34.38 3.37
CA ILE A 27 -26.60 35.57 4.21
C ILE A 27 -25.09 35.66 4.50
N VAL A 28 -24.51 36.83 4.32
CA VAL A 28 -23.07 37.09 4.55
C VAL A 28 -22.71 37.11 6.02
N PHE A 29 -23.58 37.67 6.86
CA PHE A 29 -23.44 37.75 8.31
C PHE A 29 -24.68 37.12 9.01
N PRO A 30 -24.86 35.79 8.93
CA PRO A 30 -26.00 35.15 9.56
C PRO A 30 -25.90 35.31 11.07
N VAL A 31 -27.02 35.69 11.70
CA VAL A 31 -27.19 35.62 13.14
C VAL A 31 -28.00 34.39 13.50
N ASP A 32 -27.97 33.97 14.75
CA ASP A 32 -28.53 32.72 15.22
C ASP A 32 -30.06 32.58 15.11
N THR A 33 -30.77 33.72 14.87
CA THR A 33 -32.23 33.75 14.62
C THR A 33 -32.58 33.72 13.12
N ASP A 34 -31.60 33.75 12.23
CA ASP A 34 -31.84 33.81 10.78
C ASP A 34 -32.29 32.49 10.18
N ASN A 35 -33.00 32.59 9.05
CA ASN A 35 -33.19 31.50 8.10
C ASN A 35 -32.07 31.54 7.09
N ILE A 36 -31.39 30.43 6.87
CA ILE A 36 -30.26 30.38 5.95
C ILE A 36 -30.32 29.18 4.99
N SER A 37 -30.01 29.42 3.72
CA SER A 37 -29.76 28.38 2.74
C SER A 37 -28.24 28.20 2.58
N ILE A 38 -27.76 26.97 2.77
CA ILE A 38 -26.34 26.62 2.63
C ILE A 38 -26.19 25.80 1.35
N THR A 39 -25.34 26.27 0.45
CA THR A 39 -25.05 25.60 -0.83
C THR A 39 -23.62 25.10 -0.84
N VAL A 40 -23.45 23.80 -1.20
CA VAL A 40 -22.14 23.18 -1.47
C VAL A 40 -21.93 23.03 -2.97
N ASP A 41 -20.70 23.28 -3.44
CA ASP A 41 -20.22 23.01 -4.80
C ASP A 41 -19.25 21.82 -4.75
N ALA A 42 -19.71 20.64 -5.08
CA ALA A 42 -18.93 19.42 -4.99
C ALA A 42 -17.84 19.28 -6.08
N SER A 43 -17.75 20.20 -7.04
CA SER A 43 -16.60 20.29 -7.94
C SER A 43 -15.34 20.80 -7.23
N ARG A 44 -15.47 21.23 -5.95
CA ARG A 44 -14.43 21.78 -5.08
C ARG A 44 -14.25 20.92 -3.83
N GLY A 45 -13.33 21.34 -2.98
CA GLY A 45 -12.97 20.60 -1.78
C GLY A 45 -12.36 19.25 -2.12
N ASN A 46 -12.69 18.22 -1.34
CA ASN A 46 -12.24 16.85 -1.57
C ASN A 46 -12.95 16.17 -2.76
N LYS A 47 -13.91 16.84 -3.40
CA LYS A 47 -14.69 16.36 -4.55
C LYS A 47 -15.42 15.02 -4.32
N GLY A 48 -15.74 14.70 -3.09
CA GLY A 48 -16.33 13.41 -2.71
C GLY A 48 -17.70 13.15 -3.31
N LEU A 49 -18.46 14.18 -3.74
CA LEU A 49 -19.73 14.08 -4.47
C LEU A 49 -19.64 14.63 -5.89
N ASN A 50 -18.45 14.87 -6.44
CA ASN A 50 -18.29 15.38 -7.79
C ASN A 50 -18.80 14.35 -8.82
N ASN A 51 -19.67 14.78 -9.74
CA ASN A 51 -20.33 13.94 -10.75
C ASN A 51 -21.19 12.80 -10.16
N TYR A 52 -21.65 12.95 -8.92
CA TYR A 52 -22.53 11.97 -8.30
C TYR A 52 -23.90 11.95 -8.99
N GLY A 53 -24.25 10.82 -9.63
CA GLY A 53 -25.42 10.72 -10.51
C GLY A 53 -26.77 10.63 -9.80
N SER A 54 -26.80 10.25 -8.52
CA SER A 54 -28.05 10.12 -7.75
C SER A 54 -28.42 11.44 -7.07
N LEU A 55 -29.00 12.36 -7.83
CA LEU A 55 -29.23 13.74 -7.44
C LEU A 55 -30.06 13.90 -6.14
N ASN A 56 -30.97 12.97 -5.86
CA ASN A 56 -31.85 12.98 -4.67
C ASN A 56 -31.32 12.10 -3.51
N ASP A 57 -30.09 11.60 -3.60
CA ASP A 57 -29.50 10.75 -2.59
C ASP A 57 -28.35 11.46 -1.84
N VAL A 58 -28.52 12.75 -1.57
CA VAL A 58 -27.55 13.54 -0.80
C VAL A 58 -28.19 14.07 0.48
N TYR A 59 -27.51 13.86 1.60
CA TYR A 59 -27.96 14.19 2.95
C TYR A 59 -26.88 15.00 3.68
N VAL A 60 -27.30 15.82 4.63
CA VAL A 60 -26.37 16.55 5.49
C VAL A 60 -26.15 15.83 6.82
N HIS A 61 -24.91 15.95 7.34
CA HIS A 61 -24.59 15.74 8.73
C HIS A 61 -24.19 17.09 9.29
N THR A 62 -24.92 17.63 10.28
CA THR A 62 -24.77 19.03 10.69
C THR A 62 -25.02 19.23 12.19
N GLY A 63 -24.27 20.14 12.77
CA GLY A 63 -24.32 20.57 14.17
C GLY A 63 -23.78 21.99 14.29
N VAL A 64 -23.42 22.40 15.48
CA VAL A 64 -22.86 23.74 15.73
C VAL A 64 -21.63 23.68 16.63
N ILE A 65 -20.75 24.65 16.46
CA ILE A 65 -19.70 25.00 17.42
C ILE A 65 -20.21 26.17 18.24
N THR A 66 -20.13 26.05 19.55
CA THR A 66 -20.60 27.09 20.48
C THR A 66 -19.47 27.57 21.39
N ASN A 67 -19.71 28.58 22.21
CA ASN A 67 -18.78 29.05 23.22
C ASN A 67 -18.45 28.00 24.32
N LEU A 68 -19.22 26.92 24.39
CA LEU A 68 -18.99 25.78 25.31
C LEU A 68 -18.33 24.58 24.62
N SER A 69 -18.04 24.65 23.33
CA SER A 69 -17.26 23.65 22.62
C SER A 69 -15.81 23.61 23.12
N THR A 70 -15.27 22.42 23.39
CA THR A 70 -13.93 22.22 23.96
C THR A 70 -12.82 22.32 22.91
N SER A 71 -13.19 22.21 21.64
CA SER A 71 -12.30 22.36 20.48
C SER A 71 -13.04 22.93 19.27
N GLY A 72 -12.31 23.30 18.23
CA GLY A 72 -12.86 23.78 16.95
C GLY A 72 -13.66 22.70 16.18
N SER A 73 -13.53 21.44 16.55
CA SER A 73 -14.23 20.28 15.99
C SER A 73 -15.19 19.59 16.98
N ASP A 74 -15.39 20.17 18.14
CA ASP A 74 -16.37 19.67 19.13
C ASP A 74 -17.79 20.10 18.76
N TRP A 75 -18.40 19.32 17.85
CA TRP A 75 -19.75 19.56 17.38
C TRP A 75 -20.77 19.33 18.47
N ARG A 76 -21.50 20.36 18.80
CA ARG A 76 -22.62 20.30 19.73
C ARG A 76 -23.95 20.32 18.97
N TYR A 77 -25.00 19.84 19.60
CA TYR A 77 -26.36 19.85 19.03
C TYR A 77 -26.41 19.29 17.60
N VAL A 78 -25.71 18.18 17.35
CA VAL A 78 -25.82 17.48 16.08
C VAL A 78 -27.27 17.15 15.82
N LYS A 79 -27.79 17.58 14.66
CA LYS A 79 -29.20 17.45 14.34
C LYS A 79 -29.65 15.99 14.34
N LEU A 80 -30.72 15.69 15.09
CA LEU A 80 -31.26 14.34 15.38
C LEU A 80 -30.29 13.43 16.18
N GLY A 81 -29.10 13.90 16.56
CA GLY A 81 -28.16 13.21 17.48
C GLY A 81 -27.97 11.74 17.16
N ALA A 82 -28.25 10.85 18.15
CA ALA A 82 -28.12 9.40 17.97
C ALA A 82 -29.11 8.80 16.95
N GLN A 83 -30.13 9.52 16.53
CA GLN A 83 -31.07 9.10 15.49
C GLN A 83 -30.54 9.33 14.07
N ASN A 84 -29.39 10.04 13.93
CA ASN A 84 -28.71 10.34 12.69
C ASN A 84 -27.33 9.64 12.63
N PRO A 85 -27.24 8.31 12.71
CA PRO A 85 -25.97 7.62 12.51
C PRO A 85 -25.50 7.82 11.07
N TRP A 86 -24.18 7.83 10.90
CA TRP A 86 -23.57 7.96 9.57
C TRP A 86 -24.09 6.87 8.61
N GLY A 87 -24.50 7.26 7.41
CA GLY A 87 -25.04 6.35 6.41
C GLY A 87 -26.57 6.10 6.50
N LYS A 88 -27.29 6.76 7.41
CA LYS A 88 -28.75 6.70 7.47
C LYS A 88 -29.40 7.80 6.62
N THR A 89 -30.39 7.44 5.83
CA THR A 89 -31.22 8.39 5.05
C THR A 89 -32.35 8.92 5.90
N LEU A 90 -32.37 10.22 6.17
CA LEU A 90 -33.40 10.91 6.94
C LEU A 90 -33.95 12.04 6.06
N PRO A 91 -35.24 12.03 5.71
CA PRO A 91 -35.87 13.02 4.83
C PRO A 91 -35.66 14.48 5.27
N GLU A 92 -35.61 14.73 6.57
CA GLU A 92 -35.40 16.05 7.15
C GLU A 92 -33.98 16.60 6.94
N LEU A 93 -33.05 15.75 6.57
CA LEU A 93 -31.64 16.10 6.32
C LEU A 93 -31.26 15.93 4.85
N GLN A 94 -32.23 15.68 3.98
CA GLN A 94 -32.00 15.57 2.54
C GLN A 94 -31.69 16.94 1.94
N ALA A 95 -30.64 17.01 1.15
CA ALA A 95 -30.24 18.22 0.42
C ALA A 95 -30.91 18.27 -0.95
N ILE A 96 -31.26 19.47 -1.40
CA ILE A 96 -31.90 19.73 -2.68
C ILE A 96 -30.82 19.87 -3.75
N SER A 97 -30.89 19.09 -4.82
CA SER A 97 -29.99 19.23 -5.96
C SER A 97 -30.32 20.51 -6.75
N LEU A 98 -29.28 21.27 -7.05
CA LEU A 98 -29.34 22.45 -7.94
C LEU A 98 -28.76 22.17 -9.33
N GLY A 99 -28.34 20.90 -9.59
CA GLY A 99 -27.57 20.54 -10.78
C GLY A 99 -26.11 21.01 -10.73
N ASN A 100 -25.33 20.66 -11.75
CA ASN A 100 -23.91 21.09 -11.88
C ASN A 100 -23.08 20.86 -10.62
N ASN A 101 -23.20 19.70 -10.01
CA ASN A 101 -22.48 19.34 -8.77
C ASN A 101 -22.79 20.21 -7.56
N LYS A 102 -23.99 20.80 -7.49
CA LYS A 102 -24.37 21.66 -6.36
C LYS A 102 -25.60 21.12 -5.65
N TRP A 103 -25.56 21.19 -4.32
CA TRP A 103 -26.67 20.84 -3.43
C TRP A 103 -26.91 21.95 -2.41
N ARG A 104 -28.16 22.16 -2.06
CA ARG A 104 -28.61 23.16 -1.08
C ARG A 104 -29.28 22.48 0.10
N PHE A 105 -29.03 23.00 1.29
CA PHE A 105 -29.72 22.63 2.50
C PHE A 105 -30.26 23.88 3.20
N ASP A 106 -31.53 23.90 3.55
CA ASP A 106 -32.22 25.07 4.12
C ASP A 106 -32.41 24.87 5.64
N ILE A 107 -32.06 25.89 6.43
CA ILE A 107 -32.20 25.91 7.88
C ILE A 107 -33.09 27.10 8.24
N ASN A 108 -34.25 26.82 8.87
CA ASN A 108 -35.15 27.82 9.38
C ASN A 108 -34.82 28.12 10.83
N ASN A 109 -34.50 29.37 11.17
CA ASN A 109 -34.07 29.82 12.49
C ASN A 109 -32.96 28.95 13.08
N ILE A 110 -31.72 29.32 12.84
CA ILE A 110 -30.52 28.53 13.18
C ILE A 110 -30.59 27.99 14.62
N ARG A 111 -30.88 28.87 15.59
CA ARG A 111 -30.94 28.49 17.02
C ARG A 111 -32.05 27.47 17.31
N ALA A 112 -33.24 27.70 16.78
CA ALA A 112 -34.35 26.79 16.96
C ALA A 112 -34.15 25.44 16.24
N PHE A 113 -33.58 25.46 15.05
CA PHE A 113 -33.29 24.26 14.27
C PHE A 113 -32.36 23.29 15.04
N TYR A 114 -31.31 23.81 15.67
CA TYR A 114 -30.38 22.98 16.44
C TYR A 114 -30.84 22.76 17.89
N GLY A 115 -31.78 23.53 18.39
CA GLY A 115 -32.25 23.45 19.78
C GLY A 115 -31.24 24.00 20.79
N VAL A 116 -30.45 25.02 20.42
CA VAL A 116 -29.43 25.60 21.31
C VAL A 116 -30.09 26.48 22.38
N PRO A 117 -29.78 26.29 23.67
CA PRO A 117 -30.34 27.12 24.76
C PRO A 117 -29.96 28.61 24.62
N ALA A 118 -30.84 29.51 25.13
CA ALA A 118 -30.64 30.96 25.02
C ALA A 118 -29.33 31.49 25.65
N GLY A 119 -28.82 30.82 26.67
CA GLY A 119 -27.56 31.19 27.34
C GLY A 119 -26.30 30.73 26.65
N GLU A 120 -26.38 30.01 25.53
CA GLU A 120 -25.22 29.51 24.79
C GLU A 120 -25.09 30.22 23.44
N THR A 121 -23.89 30.67 23.08
CA THR A 121 -23.62 31.43 21.86
C THR A 121 -23.19 30.49 20.74
N ILE A 122 -23.88 30.52 19.61
CA ILE A 122 -23.47 29.79 18.38
C ILE A 122 -22.36 30.60 17.70
N LEU A 123 -21.24 29.94 17.45
CA LEU A 123 -20.08 30.53 16.78
C LEU A 123 -20.02 30.13 15.30
N LYS A 124 -20.38 28.88 14.99
CA LYS A 124 -20.32 28.32 13.62
C LYS A 124 -21.38 27.25 13.43
N ILE A 125 -21.90 27.14 12.22
CA ILE A 125 -22.58 25.93 11.73
C ILE A 125 -21.50 25.00 11.20
N ALA A 126 -21.51 23.75 11.66
CA ALA A 126 -20.68 22.67 11.15
C ALA A 126 -21.53 21.79 10.23
N ILE A 127 -21.07 21.48 9.01
CA ILE A 127 -21.86 20.77 8.02
C ILE A 127 -20.98 19.94 7.07
N LEU A 128 -21.42 18.72 6.79
CA LEU A 128 -20.92 17.83 5.75
C LEU A 128 -22.08 17.38 4.87
N PHE A 129 -21.81 17.16 3.58
CA PHE A 129 -22.75 16.53 2.66
C PHE A 129 -22.25 15.11 2.34
N ARG A 130 -23.16 14.14 2.27
CA ARG A 130 -22.82 12.74 2.02
C ARG A 130 -23.91 12.05 1.19
N ASN A 131 -23.56 10.95 0.52
CA ASN A 131 -24.58 10.09 -0.09
C ASN A 131 -25.36 9.29 0.97
N GLY A 132 -26.44 8.63 0.56
CA GLY A 132 -27.36 7.96 1.46
C GLY A 132 -26.71 6.93 2.37
N ASN A 133 -25.84 6.08 1.83
CA ASN A 133 -25.12 5.04 2.61
C ASN A 133 -23.86 5.54 3.32
N GLY A 134 -23.48 6.82 3.16
CA GLY A 134 -22.33 7.42 3.82
C GLY A 134 -20.97 7.03 3.24
N SER A 135 -20.90 6.30 2.12
CA SER A 135 -19.65 5.91 1.48
C SER A 135 -18.92 7.07 0.79
N LEU A 136 -19.66 8.11 0.41
CA LEU A 136 -19.13 9.34 -0.18
C LEU A 136 -19.41 10.53 0.73
N LYS A 137 -18.38 11.33 0.98
CA LYS A 137 -18.41 12.52 1.83
C LYS A 137 -17.82 13.72 1.10
N GLN A 138 -18.56 14.82 1.01
CA GLN A 138 -18.09 16.11 0.56
C GLN A 138 -17.61 16.95 1.75
N ALA A 139 -16.36 17.36 1.73
CA ALA A 139 -15.66 18.07 2.80
C ALA A 139 -14.65 19.08 2.23
N ASN A 140 -13.85 19.71 3.05
CA ASN A 140 -12.71 20.51 2.62
C ASN A 140 -11.70 19.66 1.83
N THR A 141 -10.78 20.28 1.11
CA THR A 141 -9.76 19.59 0.28
C THR A 141 -8.90 18.61 1.09
N ASP A 142 -8.62 18.93 2.34
CA ASP A 142 -7.89 18.09 3.29
C ASP A 142 -8.78 17.05 4.02
N GLY A 143 -10.06 16.94 3.64
CA GLY A 143 -11.02 16.03 4.26
C GLY A 143 -11.60 16.53 5.59
N THR A 144 -11.17 17.71 6.07
CA THR A 144 -11.71 18.33 7.30
C THR A 144 -13.13 18.82 7.10
N ASP A 145 -13.83 19.04 8.22
CA ASP A 145 -15.21 19.50 8.24
C ASP A 145 -15.32 20.93 7.72
N MET A 146 -16.49 21.25 7.14
CA MET A 146 -16.80 22.58 6.63
C MET A 146 -17.62 23.35 7.66
N TYR A 147 -17.29 24.63 7.82
CA TYR A 147 -17.94 25.51 8.78
C TYR A 147 -18.43 26.79 8.12
N LEU A 148 -19.58 27.29 8.59
CA LEU A 148 -20.11 28.60 8.24
C LEU A 148 -20.16 29.46 9.52
N PRO A 149 -19.50 30.64 9.58
CA PRO A 149 -19.54 31.46 10.79
C PRO A 149 -20.95 32.03 11.07
N VAL A 150 -21.30 32.09 12.33
CA VAL A 150 -22.52 32.75 12.83
C VAL A 150 -22.08 33.96 13.64
N TYR A 151 -22.70 35.09 13.36
CA TYR A 151 -22.34 36.38 13.94
C TYR A 151 -23.33 36.78 15.06
N THR A 152 -22.94 37.78 15.83
CA THR A 152 -23.82 38.50 16.74
C THR A 152 -24.28 39.82 16.06
N THR A 153 -25.11 40.58 16.71
CA THR A 153 -25.52 41.91 16.25
C THR A 153 -24.41 42.97 16.41
N ALA A 154 -23.27 42.59 17.02
CA ALA A 154 -22.11 43.50 17.12
C ALA A 154 -21.56 43.85 15.75
N LEU A 155 -20.89 45.01 15.64
CA LEU A 155 -20.25 45.39 14.40
C LEU A 155 -19.27 44.33 13.94
N ALA A 156 -19.38 43.93 12.65
CA ALA A 156 -18.49 42.99 12.00
C ALA A 156 -18.18 43.42 10.57
N THR A 157 -16.97 43.10 10.07
CA THR A 157 -16.57 43.25 8.68
C THR A 157 -15.85 42.02 8.21
N ARG A 158 -15.96 41.68 6.91
CA ARG A 158 -15.23 40.54 6.28
C ARG A 158 -15.05 40.80 4.79
N PHE A 159 -14.04 40.09 4.23
CA PHE A 159 -13.87 40.04 2.79
C PHE A 159 -14.94 39.13 2.16
N THR A 160 -15.46 39.56 1.02
CA THR A 160 -16.27 38.78 0.10
C THR A 160 -15.54 38.50 -1.21
N LEU A 161 -14.49 39.30 -1.53
CA LEU A 161 -13.48 39.05 -2.58
C LEU A 161 -12.11 39.59 -2.12
N PRO A 162 -11.02 38.88 -2.45
CA PRO A 162 -10.97 37.49 -2.91
C PRO A 162 -11.58 36.59 -1.85
N ILE A 163 -12.14 35.46 -2.30
CA ILE A 163 -12.73 34.47 -1.40
C ILE A 163 -11.60 33.86 -0.59
N PHE A 164 -11.60 34.10 0.70
CA PHE A 164 -10.59 33.65 1.64
C PHE A 164 -11.23 32.90 2.80
N GLN A 165 -10.81 31.64 3.01
CA GLN A 165 -11.29 30.75 4.07
C GLN A 165 -12.83 30.71 4.25
N PRO A 166 -13.62 30.53 3.20
CA PRO A 166 -15.08 30.54 3.34
C PRO A 166 -15.60 29.40 4.23
N THR A 167 -14.83 28.31 4.32
CA THR A 167 -15.19 27.11 5.09
C THR A 167 -14.38 26.97 6.39
N LEU A 168 -13.59 27.96 6.74
CA LEU A 168 -12.70 27.96 7.91
C LEU A 168 -11.73 26.74 7.93
N VAL A 169 -11.31 26.31 6.75
CA VAL A 169 -10.31 25.25 6.60
C VAL A 169 -8.99 25.65 7.28
N PRO A 170 -8.30 24.72 7.97
CA PRO A 170 -7.04 25.03 8.66
C PRO A 170 -5.94 25.58 7.74
N VAL A 171 -5.88 25.08 6.49
CA VAL A 171 -4.93 25.53 5.47
C VAL A 171 -5.69 26.22 4.36
N ALA A 172 -5.57 27.55 4.29
CA ALA A 172 -6.24 28.34 3.26
C ALA A 172 -5.78 27.99 1.84
N GLU A 173 -6.69 28.10 0.86
CA GLU A 173 -6.31 28.04 -0.54
C GLU A 173 -5.39 29.21 -0.88
N PRO A 174 -4.27 28.99 -1.60
CA PRO A 174 -3.32 30.05 -1.91
C PRO A 174 -3.91 31.03 -2.92
N ILE A 175 -3.64 32.32 -2.70
CA ILE A 175 -3.92 33.39 -3.66
C ILE A 175 -2.75 33.48 -4.63
N SER A 176 -2.89 32.92 -5.83
CA SER A 176 -1.83 32.92 -6.85
C SER A 176 -1.92 34.19 -7.68
N LYS A 177 -0.97 35.10 -7.48
CA LYS A 177 -0.83 36.38 -8.17
C LYS A 177 0.63 36.66 -8.50
N GLN A 178 0.86 37.56 -9.47
CA GLN A 178 2.18 38.04 -9.91
C GLN A 178 2.28 39.56 -9.77
N VAL A 179 3.51 40.06 -9.79
CA VAL A 179 3.75 41.52 -9.88
C VAL A 179 3.14 42.04 -11.18
N GLY A 180 2.38 43.14 -11.11
CA GLY A 180 1.61 43.71 -12.21
C GLY A 180 0.16 43.22 -12.28
N ASP A 181 -0.21 42.14 -11.59
CA ASP A 181 -1.60 41.68 -11.54
C ASP A 181 -2.49 42.63 -10.73
N ASN A 182 -3.75 42.69 -11.13
CA ASN A 182 -4.82 43.30 -10.34
C ASN A 182 -5.40 42.27 -9.36
N ILE A 183 -5.72 42.72 -8.14
CA ILE A 183 -6.49 41.93 -7.18
C ILE A 183 -7.82 42.62 -6.87
N SER A 184 -8.94 42.01 -7.24
CA SER A 184 -10.26 42.53 -6.89
C SER A 184 -10.55 42.28 -5.42
N VAL A 185 -10.77 43.34 -4.67
CA VAL A 185 -11.08 43.34 -3.25
C VAL A 185 -12.49 43.85 -3.06
N ASN A 186 -13.31 43.10 -2.34
CA ASN A 186 -14.64 43.56 -1.89
C ASN A 186 -14.81 43.11 -0.44
N ALA A 187 -15.21 44.03 0.41
CA ALA A 187 -15.51 43.78 1.81
C ALA A 187 -16.89 44.34 2.18
N GLN A 188 -17.53 43.70 3.14
CA GLN A 188 -18.82 44.11 3.65
C GLN A 188 -18.78 44.24 5.18
N ALA A 189 -19.70 45.09 5.71
CA ALA A 189 -20.01 45.18 7.11
C ALA A 189 -21.48 44.78 7.34
N ASN A 190 -21.80 44.20 8.52
CA ASN A 190 -23.12 43.75 8.87
C ASN A 190 -24.11 44.92 9.14
N THR A 191 -23.64 46.14 9.26
CA THR A 191 -24.42 47.39 9.45
C THR A 191 -23.67 48.55 8.80
N THR A 192 -24.37 49.66 8.58
CA THR A 192 -23.70 50.90 8.06
C THR A 192 -22.61 51.36 9.03
N ALA A 193 -21.42 51.61 8.46
CA ALA A 193 -20.20 52.04 9.16
C ALA A 193 -19.31 52.85 8.25
N ASN A 194 -18.29 53.52 8.77
CA ASN A 194 -17.21 54.07 7.97
C ASN A 194 -16.24 52.94 7.65
N LEU A 195 -16.05 52.69 6.35
CA LEU A 195 -15.22 51.57 5.86
C LEU A 195 -13.93 52.10 5.25
N SER A 196 -12.83 51.37 5.50
CA SER A 196 -11.52 51.64 4.86
C SER A 196 -10.92 50.32 4.38
N LEU A 197 -10.31 50.35 3.21
CA LEU A 197 -9.47 49.30 2.67
C LEU A 197 -8.01 49.75 2.68
N TYR A 198 -7.13 48.92 3.23
CA TYR A 198 -5.69 49.13 3.22
C TYR A 198 -5.02 48.04 2.37
N PHE A 199 -4.01 48.43 1.61
CA PHE A 199 -3.10 47.52 0.92
C PHE A 199 -1.66 47.86 1.32
N ASN A 200 -0.98 46.90 1.96
CA ASN A 200 0.37 47.05 2.53
C ASN A 200 0.49 48.34 3.41
N GLY A 201 -0.48 48.57 4.26
CA GLY A 201 -0.53 49.68 5.19
C GLY A 201 -1.03 51.03 4.61
N THR A 202 -1.18 51.11 3.29
CA THR A 202 -1.68 52.30 2.61
C THR A 202 -3.18 52.24 2.39
N VAL A 203 -3.94 53.26 2.71
CA VAL A 203 -5.36 53.36 2.40
C VAL A 203 -5.56 53.45 0.88
N ILE A 204 -6.33 52.49 0.32
CA ILE A 204 -6.60 52.42 -1.12
C ILE A 204 -8.04 52.83 -1.46
N GLN A 205 -8.93 52.79 -0.46
CA GLN A 205 -10.33 53.19 -0.63
C GLN A 205 -10.96 53.50 0.74
N THR A 206 -11.93 54.42 0.76
CA THR A 206 -12.80 54.73 1.92
C THR A 206 -14.24 54.86 1.48
N ALA A 207 -15.18 54.55 2.37
CA ALA A 207 -16.62 54.73 2.16
C ALA A 207 -17.26 55.14 3.50
N THR A 208 -17.97 56.24 3.51
CA THR A 208 -18.63 56.77 4.70
C THR A 208 -20.06 56.28 4.78
N ASN A 209 -20.49 55.83 5.98
CA ASN A 209 -21.86 55.36 6.23
C ASN A 209 -22.34 54.29 5.21
N ALA A 210 -21.51 53.31 4.93
CA ALA A 210 -21.73 52.28 3.91
C ALA A 210 -21.76 50.87 4.53
N THR A 211 -22.30 49.91 3.79
CA THR A 211 -22.27 48.47 4.14
C THR A 211 -21.34 47.66 3.28
N SER A 212 -20.74 48.27 2.25
CA SER A 212 -19.76 47.61 1.38
C SER A 212 -18.73 48.59 0.84
N ILE A 213 -17.54 48.07 0.52
CA ILE A 213 -16.42 48.79 -0.06
C ILE A 213 -15.66 47.86 -1.01
N ALA A 214 -15.21 48.40 -2.16
CA ALA A 214 -14.48 47.63 -3.15
C ALA A 214 -13.32 48.44 -3.73
N ALA A 215 -12.23 47.78 -4.09
CA ALA A 215 -11.09 48.32 -4.81
C ALA A 215 -10.44 47.24 -5.67
N THR A 216 -9.60 47.72 -6.63
CA THR A 216 -8.84 46.78 -7.49
C THR A 216 -7.38 47.27 -7.58
N PRO A 217 -6.60 47.17 -6.49
CA PRO A 217 -5.21 47.59 -6.51
C PRO A 217 -4.34 46.71 -7.41
N VAL A 218 -3.30 47.32 -8.00
CA VAL A 218 -2.23 46.61 -8.70
C VAL A 218 -1.18 46.15 -7.68
N ILE A 219 -0.70 44.94 -7.83
CA ILE A 219 0.40 44.40 -7.03
C ILE A 219 1.73 44.99 -7.56
N ALA A 220 2.31 45.92 -6.84
CA ALA A 220 3.48 46.66 -7.29
C ALA A 220 4.82 45.95 -7.03
N ALA A 221 4.86 45.02 -6.08
CA ALA A 221 6.10 44.37 -5.66
C ALA A 221 5.89 42.88 -5.28
N ALA A 222 6.95 42.08 -5.39
CA ALA A 222 6.99 40.74 -4.88
C ALA A 222 7.15 40.73 -3.34
N GLY A 223 6.89 39.59 -2.72
CA GLY A 223 6.97 39.38 -1.27
C GLY A 223 5.59 39.26 -0.61
N ASN A 224 5.58 39.40 0.71
CA ASN A 224 4.35 39.34 1.51
C ASN A 224 3.46 40.53 1.22
N GLN A 225 2.21 40.27 0.92
CA GLN A 225 1.16 41.28 0.70
C GLN A 225 0.12 41.15 1.80
N GLN A 226 -0.41 42.31 2.23
CA GLN A 226 -1.46 42.38 3.24
C GLN A 226 -2.58 43.32 2.76
N ILE A 227 -3.82 42.84 2.85
CA ILE A 227 -5.02 43.63 2.67
C ILE A 227 -5.80 43.64 3.97
N ILE A 228 -6.23 44.80 4.45
CA ILE A 228 -7.05 44.97 5.66
C ILE A 228 -8.34 45.68 5.26
N THR A 229 -9.48 45.13 5.68
CA THR A 229 -10.74 45.88 5.74
C THR A 229 -10.99 46.32 7.17
N GLU A 230 -11.36 47.59 7.35
CA GLU A 230 -11.68 48.19 8.63
C GLU A 230 -13.07 48.76 8.58
N ALA A 231 -13.88 48.53 9.61
CA ALA A 231 -15.20 49.17 9.80
C ALA A 231 -15.22 49.88 11.15
N VAL A 232 -15.65 51.15 11.16
CA VAL A 232 -15.73 51.99 12.33
C VAL A 232 -17.16 52.51 12.48
N LYS A 233 -17.76 52.28 13.66
CA LYS A 233 -19.08 52.81 14.03
C LYS A 233 -19.07 53.29 15.47
N GLY A 234 -19.20 54.61 15.63
CA GLY A 234 -18.99 55.25 16.94
C GLY A 234 -17.55 54.99 17.44
N ASN A 235 -17.42 54.41 18.62
CA ASN A 235 -16.11 54.09 19.21
C ASN A 235 -15.67 52.61 18.95
N VAL A 236 -16.43 51.88 18.13
CA VAL A 236 -16.12 50.46 17.82
C VAL A 236 -15.39 50.38 16.50
N THR A 237 -14.21 49.75 16.50
CA THR A 237 -13.43 49.45 15.29
C THR A 237 -13.23 47.94 15.19
N VAL A 238 -13.56 47.37 14.03
CA VAL A 238 -13.30 45.96 13.71
C VAL A 238 -12.54 45.87 12.40
N ARG A 239 -11.72 44.80 12.29
CA ARG A 239 -10.88 44.53 11.11
C ARG A 239 -10.98 43.08 10.68
N ASP A 240 -10.82 42.86 9.38
CA ASP A 240 -10.49 41.56 8.80
C ASP A 240 -9.23 41.70 7.96
N THR A 241 -8.34 40.71 7.98
CA THR A 241 -7.02 40.76 7.36
C THR A 241 -6.77 39.57 6.46
N LEU A 242 -6.35 39.88 5.23
CA LEU A 242 -5.95 38.91 4.22
C LEU A 242 -4.45 39.05 4.00
N GLN A 243 -3.71 37.94 4.07
CA GLN A 243 -2.29 37.88 3.75
C GLN A 243 -2.03 36.86 2.67
N PHE A 244 -1.15 37.18 1.71
CA PHE A 244 -0.72 36.27 0.66
C PHE A 244 0.68 36.63 0.19
N PHE A 245 1.34 35.66 -0.47
CA PHE A 245 2.69 35.86 -1.00
C PHE A 245 2.65 36.01 -2.52
N VAL A 246 3.43 36.97 -3.02
CA VAL A 246 3.65 37.19 -4.45
C VAL A 246 5.10 36.88 -4.78
N SER A 247 5.33 35.91 -5.61
CA SER A 247 6.69 35.51 -6.01
C SER A 247 7.30 36.57 -6.95
N GLY A 248 8.59 36.83 -6.77
CA GLY A 248 9.42 37.46 -7.77
C GLY A 248 9.79 36.54 -8.92
N ALA A 249 10.55 37.05 -9.88
CA ALA A 249 11.18 36.19 -10.90
C ALA A 249 12.10 35.16 -10.24
N SER A 250 12.08 33.94 -10.73
CA SER A 250 12.98 32.89 -10.25
C SER A 250 14.44 33.24 -10.58
N ASN A 251 15.33 33.08 -9.63
CA ASN A 251 16.76 33.21 -9.88
C ASN A 251 17.24 32.07 -10.81
N ILE A 252 18.02 32.39 -11.82
CA ILE A 252 18.61 31.43 -12.76
C ILE A 252 20.01 31.05 -12.27
N ALA A 253 20.20 29.79 -11.90
CA ALA A 253 21.48 29.28 -11.43
C ALA A 253 21.64 27.79 -11.76
N ALA A 254 22.86 27.40 -12.17
CA ALA A 254 23.16 26.01 -12.47
C ALA A 254 23.01 25.14 -11.22
N VAL A 255 22.52 23.91 -11.41
CA VAL A 255 22.45 22.90 -10.34
C VAL A 255 23.88 22.65 -9.83
N PRO A 256 24.13 22.62 -8.53
CA PRO A 256 25.47 22.35 -7.98
C PRO A 256 26.04 21.02 -8.49
N VAL A 257 27.34 21.00 -8.77
CA VAL A 257 28.01 19.80 -9.27
C VAL A 257 27.99 18.70 -8.21
N GLY A 258 27.67 17.46 -8.64
CA GLY A 258 27.70 16.27 -7.78
C GLY A 258 26.39 15.98 -7.05
N VAL A 259 25.36 16.85 -7.13
CA VAL A 259 24.03 16.55 -6.59
C VAL A 259 23.16 15.80 -7.59
N ARG A 260 22.15 15.11 -7.09
CA ARG A 260 21.16 14.34 -7.85
C ARG A 260 19.76 14.85 -7.52
N ASP A 261 18.75 14.45 -8.30
CA ASP A 261 17.35 14.66 -7.98
C ASP A 261 17.03 14.14 -6.58
N GLY A 262 16.20 14.89 -5.84
CA GLY A 262 15.82 14.60 -4.46
C GLY A 262 16.70 15.31 -3.42
N ILE A 263 16.83 14.69 -2.26
CA ILE A 263 17.53 15.22 -1.09
C ILE A 263 19.01 14.87 -1.15
N ASN A 264 19.90 15.87 -1.11
CA ASN A 264 21.35 15.68 -1.08
C ASN A 264 21.91 16.23 0.23
N TYR A 265 22.37 15.36 1.12
CA TYR A 265 22.97 15.72 2.40
C TYR A 265 24.40 16.23 2.20
N GLU A 266 24.76 17.31 2.89
CA GLU A 266 26.10 17.90 2.80
C GLU A 266 26.97 17.53 4.02
N ALA A 267 28.28 17.61 3.84
CA ALA A 267 29.24 17.41 4.94
C ALA A 267 28.96 18.40 6.09
N GLY A 268 29.10 17.95 7.34
CA GLY A 268 28.78 18.75 8.54
C GLY A 268 27.34 18.61 9.01
N ASN A 269 26.43 18.00 8.23
CA ASN A 269 25.07 17.66 8.63
C ASN A 269 24.17 18.83 9.06
N THR A 270 24.51 20.06 8.68
CA THR A 270 23.75 21.28 9.00
C THR A 270 23.06 21.88 7.78
N SER A 271 23.22 21.24 6.62
CA SER A 271 22.63 21.67 5.35
C SER A 271 22.30 20.48 4.44
N ALA A 272 21.39 20.72 3.50
CA ALA A 272 21.06 19.80 2.43
C ALA A 272 20.68 20.58 1.15
N VAL A 273 20.97 20.02 -0.02
CA VAL A 273 20.50 20.54 -1.30
C VAL A 273 19.30 19.73 -1.78
N LEU A 274 18.18 20.41 -1.99
CA LEU A 274 16.97 19.83 -2.58
C LEU A 274 17.01 20.10 -4.09
N VAL A 275 16.72 19.07 -4.89
CA VAL A 275 16.68 19.15 -6.36
C VAL A 275 15.40 18.50 -6.87
N LEU A 276 14.58 19.27 -7.59
CA LEU A 276 13.36 18.82 -8.21
C LEU A 276 13.44 18.95 -9.73
N TYR A 277 13.27 17.83 -10.47
CA TYR A 277 13.04 17.86 -11.90
C TYR A 277 11.58 18.21 -12.17
N ALA A 278 11.33 19.39 -12.75
CA ALA A 278 9.98 19.88 -13.04
C ALA A 278 9.98 20.81 -14.25
N PRO A 279 10.20 20.28 -15.48
CA PRO A 279 10.23 21.04 -16.72
C PRO A 279 8.89 21.73 -16.98
N GLY A 280 8.94 22.94 -17.53
CA GLY A 280 7.75 23.72 -17.90
C GLY A 280 7.02 24.37 -16.72
N LYS A 281 7.51 24.21 -15.47
CA LYS A 281 6.98 24.95 -14.33
C LYS A 281 7.53 26.37 -14.27
N ASN A 282 6.74 27.30 -13.69
CA ASN A 282 7.09 28.71 -13.68
C ASN A 282 7.82 29.12 -12.40
N ARG A 283 7.46 28.50 -11.27
CA ARG A 283 8.08 28.74 -9.98
C ARG A 283 7.96 27.54 -9.06
N VAL A 284 8.93 27.36 -8.18
CA VAL A 284 8.90 26.35 -7.10
C VAL A 284 9.43 27.00 -5.83
N SER A 285 8.73 26.77 -4.74
CA SER A 285 9.15 27.17 -3.39
C SER A 285 9.16 25.94 -2.49
N VAL A 286 10.04 25.95 -1.47
CA VAL A 286 10.03 24.93 -0.41
C VAL A 286 9.21 25.44 0.76
N ILE A 287 8.28 24.65 1.27
CA ILE A 287 7.52 24.91 2.49
C ILE A 287 7.73 23.76 3.47
N GLY A 288 7.90 24.06 4.76
CA GLY A 288 8.17 23.01 5.74
C GLY A 288 8.54 23.52 7.13
N GLU A 289 9.12 22.63 7.90
CA GLU A 289 9.54 22.90 9.30
C GLU A 289 10.95 23.49 9.41
N PHE A 290 11.54 23.90 8.32
CA PHE A 290 12.90 24.47 8.32
C PHE A 290 12.98 25.76 9.15
N PRO A 291 14.13 26.05 9.76
CA PRO A 291 14.31 27.29 10.50
C PRO A 291 13.91 28.52 9.67
N GLY A 292 12.96 29.29 10.18
CA GLY A 292 12.44 30.50 9.51
C GLY A 292 11.36 30.28 8.45
N ASN A 293 10.94 29.03 8.13
CA ASN A 293 9.90 28.76 7.11
C ASN A 293 8.48 28.61 7.69
N ASN A 294 8.26 27.66 8.56
CA ASN A 294 6.97 27.37 9.19
C ASN A 294 5.78 27.22 8.18
N TRP A 295 6.00 26.47 7.07
CA TRP A 295 5.00 26.14 6.04
C TRP A 295 4.44 27.36 5.24
N ILE A 296 5.15 28.48 5.25
CA ILE A 296 4.75 29.70 4.55
C ILE A 296 5.67 29.92 3.34
N GLU A 297 5.07 30.22 2.18
CA GLU A 297 5.84 30.62 0.99
C GLU A 297 6.59 31.93 1.27
N GLN A 298 7.91 31.93 1.03
CA GLN A 298 8.80 33.06 1.32
C GLN A 298 9.91 33.15 0.29
N SER A 299 10.44 34.35 0.04
CA SER A 299 11.52 34.60 -0.93
C SER A 299 12.79 33.79 -0.60
N ALA A 300 13.12 33.61 0.70
CA ALA A 300 14.30 32.86 1.14
C ALA A 300 14.22 31.35 0.81
N PHE A 301 13.02 30.84 0.55
CA PHE A 301 12.77 29.43 0.21
C PHE A 301 12.29 29.25 -1.22
N ALA A 302 12.36 30.29 -2.07
CA ALA A 302 12.16 30.17 -3.50
C ALA A 302 13.35 29.43 -4.14
N MET A 303 13.07 28.41 -4.95
CA MET A 303 14.10 27.60 -5.59
C MET A 303 14.70 28.32 -6.80
N ASN A 304 16.00 28.12 -7.01
CA ASN A 304 16.70 28.53 -8.23
C ASN A 304 16.26 27.62 -9.38
N LYS A 305 16.04 28.22 -10.56
CA LYS A 305 15.76 27.50 -11.82
C LYS A 305 17.06 27.27 -12.56
N SER A 306 17.27 26.05 -13.08
CA SER A 306 18.43 25.76 -13.93
C SER A 306 18.38 26.54 -15.26
N PRO A 307 19.53 26.81 -15.91
CA PRO A 307 19.57 27.54 -17.18
C PRO A 307 18.80 26.87 -18.33
N ASP A 308 18.69 25.54 -18.32
CA ASP A 308 17.88 24.75 -19.27
C ASP A 308 16.37 24.73 -18.92
N GLY A 309 16.00 25.29 -17.74
CA GLY A 309 14.63 25.42 -17.29
C GLY A 309 13.97 24.13 -16.75
N ASN A 310 14.72 23.04 -16.63
CA ASN A 310 14.18 21.72 -16.30
C ASN A 310 14.26 21.39 -14.80
N TYR A 311 15.26 21.96 -14.10
CA TYR A 311 15.52 21.65 -12.71
C TYR A 311 15.29 22.86 -11.82
N TRP A 312 14.87 22.56 -10.59
CA TRP A 312 14.72 23.50 -9.49
C TRP A 312 15.55 23.03 -8.32
N TRP A 313 16.32 23.94 -7.68
CA TRP A 313 17.16 23.54 -6.57
C TRP A 313 17.27 24.64 -5.50
N LEU A 314 17.44 24.20 -4.25
CA LEU A 314 17.64 25.08 -3.12
C LEU A 314 18.56 24.42 -2.08
N ARG A 315 19.51 25.19 -1.54
CA ARG A 315 20.25 24.77 -0.36
C ARG A 315 19.52 25.21 0.89
N ILE A 316 19.10 24.27 1.70
CA ILE A 316 18.56 24.49 3.03
C ILE A 316 19.71 24.49 4.03
N THR A 317 19.79 25.50 4.92
CA THR A 317 20.85 25.67 5.92
C THR A 317 20.26 25.78 7.33
N GLY A 318 21.11 25.71 8.36
CA GLY A 318 20.69 25.84 9.75
C GLY A 318 19.97 24.59 10.29
N LEU A 319 20.16 23.44 9.64
CA LEU A 319 19.58 22.17 10.10
C LEU A 319 20.31 21.67 11.36
N THR A 320 19.55 21.13 12.28
CA THR A 320 20.07 20.44 13.48
C THR A 320 20.28 18.96 13.14
N PRO A 321 21.51 18.43 13.26
CA PRO A 321 21.79 17.02 13.03
C PRO A 321 20.88 16.08 13.85
N GLY A 322 20.34 15.03 13.21
CA GLY A 322 19.45 14.06 13.84
C GLY A 322 17.98 14.51 13.96
N THR A 323 17.68 15.76 13.62
CA THR A 323 16.28 16.27 13.64
C THR A 323 15.57 15.95 12.31
N GLU A 324 14.35 15.45 12.40
CA GLU A 324 13.47 15.25 11.24
C GLU A 324 12.69 16.53 10.92
N TYR A 325 12.79 16.98 9.68
CA TYR A 325 12.07 18.14 9.13
C TYR A 325 11.08 17.67 8.06
N ALA A 326 9.80 17.91 8.28
CA ALA A 326 8.77 17.66 7.27
C ALA A 326 8.71 18.84 6.27
N PHE A 327 8.54 18.55 4.97
CA PHE A 327 8.49 19.58 3.93
C PHE A 327 7.75 19.12 2.68
N GLN A 328 7.39 20.10 1.84
CA GLN A 328 6.85 19.92 0.49
C GLN A 328 7.41 20.96 -0.46
N TYR A 329 7.29 20.67 -1.75
CA TYR A 329 7.39 21.67 -2.80
C TYR A 329 6.02 22.31 -3.06
N LEU A 330 5.97 23.62 -3.11
CA LEU A 330 4.83 24.41 -3.60
C LEU A 330 5.15 24.89 -5.02
N VAL A 331 4.55 24.22 -6.00
CA VAL A 331 4.81 24.45 -7.42
C VAL A 331 3.70 25.33 -8.00
N ASP A 332 4.10 26.34 -8.76
CA ASP A 332 3.21 27.34 -9.38
C ASP A 332 2.22 27.99 -8.38
N GLY A 333 2.60 27.97 -7.08
CA GLY A 333 1.84 28.58 -5.98
C GLY A 333 0.58 27.83 -5.55
N SER A 334 0.29 26.65 -6.11
CA SER A 334 -0.93 25.90 -5.82
C SER A 334 -0.73 24.40 -5.68
N ILE A 335 0.23 23.81 -6.37
CA ILE A 335 0.47 22.37 -6.35
C ILE A 335 1.43 22.04 -5.20
N ARG A 336 0.92 21.36 -4.17
CA ARG A 336 1.73 20.84 -3.06
C ARG A 336 2.10 19.39 -3.33
N VAL A 337 3.39 19.11 -3.39
CA VAL A 337 3.89 17.75 -3.60
C VAL A 337 5.06 17.44 -2.68
N ALA A 338 5.12 16.21 -2.22
CA ALA A 338 6.30 15.66 -1.57
C ALA A 338 7.44 15.48 -2.59
N ASP A 339 8.66 15.29 -2.11
CA ASP A 339 9.81 14.97 -2.96
C ASP A 339 9.63 13.55 -3.56
N PRO A 340 9.74 13.38 -4.88
CA PRO A 340 9.62 12.06 -5.53
C PRO A 340 10.65 11.03 -5.07
N TYR A 341 11.77 11.48 -4.50
CA TYR A 341 12.87 10.66 -4.02
C TYR A 341 12.93 10.57 -2.49
N ALA A 342 11.84 10.94 -1.80
CA ALA A 342 11.78 10.89 -0.34
C ALA A 342 11.91 9.46 0.19
N GLU A 343 12.81 9.27 1.15
CA GLU A 343 13.05 7.99 1.83
C GLU A 343 12.11 7.74 3.01
N LYS A 344 11.39 8.77 3.42
CA LYS A 344 10.32 8.75 4.42
C LYS A 344 9.32 9.84 4.12
N VAL A 345 8.05 9.49 4.23
CA VAL A 345 6.93 10.44 4.06
C VAL A 345 5.98 10.35 5.25
N LEU A 346 5.12 11.37 5.41
CA LEU A 346 4.02 11.34 6.38
C LEU A 346 2.71 11.52 5.63
N ASP A 347 1.78 10.61 5.91
CA ASP A 347 0.46 10.56 5.29
C ASP A 347 -0.60 11.08 6.27
N PRO A 348 -1.33 12.16 5.93
CA PRO A 348 -2.35 12.72 6.82
C PRO A 348 -3.54 11.81 7.08
N TRP A 349 -3.77 10.83 6.21
CA TRP A 349 -4.98 9.99 6.24
C TRP A 349 -4.75 8.65 6.94
N ASN A 350 -3.54 8.09 6.87
CA ASN A 350 -3.28 6.70 7.25
C ASN A 350 -2.28 6.55 8.41
N ASP A 351 -1.32 7.47 8.59
CA ASP A 351 -0.28 7.35 9.63
C ASP A 351 -0.84 7.28 11.06
N GLY A 352 -1.97 7.96 11.31
CA GLY A 352 -2.65 7.93 12.61
C GLY A 352 -3.14 6.55 13.05
N ASN A 353 -3.24 5.59 12.13
CA ASN A 353 -3.68 4.22 12.37
C ASN A 353 -2.48 3.26 12.57
N ILE A 354 -1.24 3.73 12.43
CA ILE A 354 -0.04 2.92 12.64
C ILE A 354 0.28 2.89 14.14
N SER A 355 0.38 1.68 14.70
CA SER A 355 0.65 1.53 16.13
C SER A 355 2.09 1.90 16.49
N ALA A 356 2.30 2.45 17.68
CA ALA A 356 3.65 2.70 18.19
C ALA A 356 4.47 1.40 18.41
N ALA A 357 3.82 0.24 18.49
CA ALA A 357 4.50 -1.05 18.53
C ALA A 357 5.11 -1.41 17.17
N THR A 358 4.43 -1.09 16.09
CA THR A 358 4.90 -1.32 14.71
C THR A 358 5.94 -0.27 14.32
N PHE A 359 5.65 1.02 14.53
CA PHE A 359 6.55 2.12 14.20
C PHE A 359 6.79 3.02 15.43
N PRO A 360 7.77 2.71 16.28
CA PRO A 360 8.10 3.54 17.44
C PRO A 360 8.56 4.94 17.00
N ASN A 361 8.05 5.96 17.68
CA ASN A 361 8.42 7.37 17.45
C ASN A 361 8.18 7.84 15.99
N LEU A 362 7.11 7.36 15.34
CA LEU A 362 6.71 7.93 14.06
C LEU A 362 6.43 9.43 14.25
N LYS A 363 7.10 10.26 13.42
CA LYS A 363 6.88 11.70 13.45
C LYS A 363 5.41 12.00 13.13
N ALA A 364 4.78 12.85 13.92
CA ALA A 364 3.41 13.28 13.68
C ALA A 364 3.32 14.13 12.40
N TYR A 365 2.24 13.93 11.65
CA TYR A 365 1.92 14.78 10.50
C TYR A 365 1.69 16.23 10.96
N PRO A 366 2.16 17.26 10.21
CA PRO A 366 2.02 18.67 10.57
C PRO A 366 0.58 19.20 10.32
N THR A 367 -0.37 18.68 11.04
CA THR A 367 -1.81 18.96 10.91
C THR A 367 -2.09 20.45 11.04
N GLY A 368 -2.91 21.01 10.12
CA GLY A 368 -3.26 22.44 10.10
C GLY A 368 -2.18 23.37 9.54
N LYS A 369 -1.05 22.83 9.08
CA LYS A 369 0.05 23.59 8.46
C LYS A 369 0.09 23.40 6.95
N THR A 370 -0.24 22.21 6.48
CA THR A 370 -0.25 21.85 5.07
C THR A 370 -1.29 20.78 4.77
N THR A 371 -1.43 20.41 3.49
CA THR A 371 -2.32 19.34 3.02
C THR A 371 -1.54 18.36 2.13
N GLY A 372 -2.03 17.10 2.02
CA GLY A 372 -1.39 16.05 1.23
C GLY A 372 -0.15 15.46 1.91
N ILE A 373 0.46 14.48 1.27
CA ILE A 373 1.63 13.76 1.80
C ILE A 373 2.84 14.70 1.83
N VAL A 374 3.64 14.62 2.91
CA VAL A 374 4.85 15.41 3.09
C VAL A 374 6.10 14.54 3.15
N SER A 375 7.22 15.03 2.62
CA SER A 375 8.54 14.40 2.75
C SER A 375 9.16 14.66 4.11
N VAL A 376 10.02 13.77 4.56
CA VAL A 376 10.86 13.97 5.75
C VAL A 376 12.33 13.99 5.35
N LEU A 377 13.04 15.03 5.79
CA LEU A 377 14.49 15.19 5.67
C LEU A 377 15.12 15.05 7.06
N GLN A 378 16.20 14.27 7.18
CA GLN A 378 16.96 14.12 8.42
C GLN A 378 18.46 14.04 8.11
N THR A 379 19.23 15.06 8.50
CA THR A 379 20.69 15.01 8.44
C THR A 379 21.23 14.15 9.58
N ALA A 380 22.41 13.57 9.42
CA ALA A 380 23.03 12.68 10.42
C ALA A 380 22.10 11.53 10.88
N SER A 381 21.25 11.01 9.99
CA SER A 381 20.50 9.77 10.27
C SER A 381 21.49 8.64 10.54
N PRO A 382 21.36 7.88 11.64
CA PRO A 382 22.27 6.79 11.95
C PRO A 382 22.31 5.75 10.83
N ALA A 383 23.50 5.52 10.28
CA ALA A 383 23.70 4.46 9.30
C ALA A 383 23.46 3.08 9.95
N TYR A 384 22.80 2.17 9.22
CA TYR A 384 22.65 0.80 9.70
C TYR A 384 23.98 0.03 9.62
N ASN A 385 24.38 -0.62 10.72
CA ASN A 385 25.61 -1.40 10.79
C ASN A 385 25.37 -2.84 10.31
N TRP A 386 25.64 -3.11 9.04
CA TRP A 386 25.50 -4.43 8.46
C TRP A 386 26.52 -5.41 9.06
N SER A 387 26.03 -6.55 9.50
CA SER A 387 26.83 -7.61 10.12
C SER A 387 27.04 -8.84 9.21
N SER A 388 26.29 -8.98 8.13
CA SER A 388 26.45 -10.03 7.11
C SER A 388 27.46 -9.60 6.04
N VAL A 389 28.73 -9.54 6.40
CA VAL A 389 29.81 -9.03 5.51
C VAL A 389 30.23 -10.03 4.41
N ASN A 390 29.93 -11.33 4.57
CA ASN A 390 30.39 -12.42 3.70
C ASN A 390 29.23 -13.14 2.99
N PHE A 391 28.07 -12.51 2.84
CA PHE A 391 26.97 -13.12 2.13
C PHE A 391 27.27 -13.24 0.63
N SER A 392 27.02 -14.42 0.07
CA SER A 392 27.11 -14.69 -1.36
C SER A 392 25.76 -15.18 -1.86
N ARG A 393 25.25 -14.51 -2.87
CA ARG A 393 23.97 -14.88 -3.51
C ARG A 393 23.98 -16.33 -3.99
N PRO A 394 22.94 -17.13 -3.71
CA PRO A 394 22.75 -18.43 -4.34
C PRO A 394 22.72 -18.37 -5.87
N ASP A 395 23.09 -19.46 -6.54
CA ASP A 395 22.94 -19.57 -8.00
C ASP A 395 21.47 -19.35 -8.39
N LYS A 396 21.21 -18.38 -9.28
CA LYS A 396 19.84 -18.05 -9.71
C LYS A 396 19.05 -19.26 -10.27
N ARG A 397 19.75 -20.24 -10.88
CA ARG A 397 19.16 -21.44 -11.43
C ARG A 397 18.69 -22.43 -10.35
N SER A 398 19.12 -22.26 -9.11
CA SER A 398 18.84 -23.14 -7.97
C SER A 398 18.06 -22.43 -6.87
N LEU A 399 17.45 -21.27 -7.15
CA LEU A 399 16.64 -20.56 -6.18
C LEU A 399 15.42 -21.38 -5.77
N ILE A 400 15.15 -21.38 -4.48
CA ILE A 400 13.92 -21.85 -3.87
C ILE A 400 13.37 -20.63 -3.12
N ILE A 401 12.45 -19.96 -3.79
CA ILE A 401 11.92 -18.67 -3.39
C ILE A 401 10.67 -18.90 -2.53
N TYR A 402 10.56 -18.20 -1.41
CA TYR A 402 9.35 -18.13 -0.62
C TYR A 402 8.73 -16.74 -0.78
N GLU A 403 7.63 -16.67 -1.49
CA GLU A 403 6.85 -15.45 -1.69
C GLU A 403 5.99 -15.21 -0.44
N LEU A 404 6.05 -13.99 0.10
CA LEU A 404 5.26 -13.64 1.27
C LEU A 404 4.72 -12.21 1.24
N LEU A 405 3.51 -12.06 1.74
CA LEU A 405 2.86 -10.78 2.05
C LEU A 405 2.96 -10.52 3.56
N VAL A 406 3.67 -9.47 3.95
CA VAL A 406 3.90 -9.13 5.37
C VAL A 406 2.60 -9.07 6.17
N ARG A 407 1.56 -8.43 5.61
CA ARG A 407 0.23 -8.25 6.21
C ARG A 407 -0.45 -9.58 6.56
N ASP A 408 -0.38 -10.58 5.67
CA ASP A 408 -1.11 -11.85 5.79
C ASP A 408 -0.20 -13.00 6.26
N PHE A 409 1.07 -12.71 6.60
CA PHE A 409 2.01 -13.71 7.10
C PHE A 409 2.13 -13.70 8.62
N VAL A 410 2.19 -12.51 9.23
CA VAL A 410 2.28 -12.35 10.69
C VAL A 410 1.25 -11.33 11.19
N LEU A 411 0.60 -11.61 12.30
CA LEU A 411 -0.45 -10.76 12.85
C LEU A 411 0.03 -9.36 13.23
N ALA A 412 1.29 -9.24 13.64
CA ALA A 412 1.90 -7.95 13.98
C ALA A 412 2.27 -7.13 12.72
N HIS A 413 2.16 -7.71 11.52
CA HIS A 413 2.55 -7.15 10.22
C HIS A 413 3.83 -6.29 10.28
N ASP A 414 4.85 -6.76 11.02
CA ASP A 414 6.11 -6.03 11.20
C ASP A 414 7.34 -6.89 10.87
N TRP A 415 8.45 -6.22 10.53
CA TRP A 415 9.71 -6.84 10.16
C TRP A 415 10.34 -7.67 11.27
N LYS A 416 10.16 -7.27 12.51
CA LYS A 416 10.70 -7.97 13.69
C LYS A 416 10.05 -9.34 13.83
N THR A 417 8.73 -9.40 13.73
CA THR A 417 7.98 -10.66 13.85
C THR A 417 8.27 -11.61 12.69
N ILE A 418 8.42 -11.09 11.44
CA ILE A 418 8.84 -11.93 10.31
C ILE A 418 10.25 -12.47 10.54
N ARG A 419 11.20 -11.67 11.01
CA ARG A 419 12.56 -12.12 11.34
C ARG A 419 12.53 -13.31 12.30
N ASP A 420 11.62 -13.32 13.27
CA ASP A 420 11.50 -14.41 14.24
C ASP A 420 10.96 -15.72 13.62
N THR A 421 10.38 -15.66 12.40
CA THR A 421 9.93 -16.85 11.64
C THR A 421 11.04 -17.47 10.79
N LEU A 422 12.21 -16.85 10.63
CA LEU A 422 13.27 -17.32 9.72
C LEU A 422 13.79 -18.71 10.03
N ASN A 423 13.71 -19.18 11.28
CA ASN A 423 14.05 -20.57 11.61
C ASN A 423 13.11 -21.60 10.96
N TYR A 424 11.83 -21.24 10.80
CA TYR A 424 10.86 -22.07 10.12
C TYR A 424 11.16 -22.13 8.61
N LEU A 425 11.41 -20.99 7.98
CA LEU A 425 11.73 -20.89 6.55
C LEU A 425 13.07 -21.59 6.22
N GLN A 426 14.07 -21.47 7.08
CA GLN A 426 15.34 -22.18 6.92
C GLN A 426 15.15 -23.72 6.99
N ARG A 427 14.30 -24.22 7.88
CA ARG A 427 13.95 -25.66 7.95
C ARG A 427 13.16 -26.13 6.74
N LEU A 428 12.34 -25.27 6.15
CA LEU A 428 11.68 -25.57 4.87
C LEU A 428 12.68 -25.76 3.74
N GLY A 429 13.90 -25.25 3.90
CA GLY A 429 14.99 -25.39 2.92
C GLY A 429 14.98 -24.38 1.81
N ILE A 430 14.34 -23.21 2.01
CA ILE A 430 14.39 -22.08 1.08
C ILE A 430 15.76 -21.41 1.12
N ASN A 431 16.14 -20.76 0.03
CA ASN A 431 17.37 -19.94 -0.06
C ASN A 431 17.12 -18.52 -0.59
N ALA A 432 15.85 -18.16 -0.82
CA ALA A 432 15.44 -16.79 -1.13
C ALA A 432 14.05 -16.49 -0.58
N ILE A 433 13.81 -15.23 -0.22
CA ILE A 433 12.50 -14.71 0.13
C ILE A 433 12.17 -13.62 -0.90
N GLU A 434 10.98 -13.67 -1.47
CA GLU A 434 10.38 -12.62 -2.29
C GLU A 434 9.33 -11.90 -1.46
N LEU A 435 9.59 -10.64 -1.15
CA LEU A 435 8.64 -9.78 -0.45
C LEU A 435 7.68 -9.17 -1.47
N MET A 436 6.39 -9.40 -1.33
CA MET A 436 5.37 -8.62 -2.06
C MET A 436 5.60 -7.13 -1.80
N PRO A 437 5.10 -6.21 -2.65
CA PRO A 437 5.57 -4.84 -2.68
C PRO A 437 5.58 -4.15 -1.32
N VAL A 438 6.71 -3.55 -0.96
CA VAL A 438 6.98 -2.89 0.32
C VAL A 438 7.27 -1.40 0.20
N ASN A 439 7.19 -0.85 -1.00
CA ASN A 439 7.25 0.59 -1.22
C ASN A 439 6.02 1.25 -0.60
N GLU A 440 6.16 2.47 -0.10
CA GLU A 440 5.05 3.23 0.46
C GLU A 440 3.88 3.30 -0.53
N PHE A 441 2.77 2.67 -0.18
CA PHE A 441 1.57 2.53 -0.99
C PHE A 441 0.39 3.32 -0.40
N ASP A 442 -0.67 3.51 -1.17
CA ASP A 442 -1.87 4.19 -0.69
C ASP A 442 -2.63 3.32 0.32
N GLY A 443 -2.90 3.88 1.50
CA GLY A 443 -3.57 3.18 2.60
C GLY A 443 -2.61 2.33 3.44
N ASN A 444 -3.15 1.58 4.42
CA ASN A 444 -2.37 0.67 5.27
C ASN A 444 -2.62 -0.81 4.94
N GLU A 445 -3.79 -1.13 4.40
CA GLU A 445 -4.27 -2.49 4.15
C GLU A 445 -4.20 -2.81 2.65
N SER A 446 -3.01 -3.14 2.13
CA SER A 446 -2.80 -3.40 0.70
C SER A 446 -1.96 -4.65 0.45
N TRP A 447 -1.99 -5.16 -0.79
CA TRP A 447 -0.98 -6.05 -1.34
C TRP A 447 0.30 -5.31 -1.76
N GLY A 448 0.24 -3.95 -1.83
CA GLY A 448 1.35 -3.08 -2.21
C GLY A 448 1.42 -2.72 -3.70
N TYR A 449 0.51 -3.24 -4.55
CA TYR A 449 0.48 -2.92 -5.99
C TYR A 449 -0.16 -1.55 -6.31
N ASN A 450 -0.23 -0.67 -5.35
CA ASN A 450 -0.66 0.71 -5.47
C ASN A 450 0.40 1.69 -4.91
N PRO A 451 1.66 1.65 -5.40
CA PRO A 451 2.75 2.45 -4.85
C PRO A 451 2.58 3.93 -5.19
N ALA A 452 2.94 4.78 -4.23
CA ALA A 452 3.01 6.23 -4.38
C ALA A 452 4.44 6.78 -4.26
N PHE A 453 5.27 6.19 -3.38
CA PHE A 453 6.66 6.61 -3.12
C PHE A 453 7.63 5.43 -3.18
N PHE A 454 8.50 5.44 -4.17
CA PHE A 454 9.34 4.29 -4.52
C PHE A 454 10.64 4.18 -3.72
N PHE A 455 11.03 5.22 -2.98
CA PHE A 455 12.25 5.25 -2.15
C PHE A 455 11.96 5.06 -0.67
N ALA A 456 10.70 5.15 -0.26
CA ALA A 456 10.27 4.94 1.11
C ALA A 456 9.75 3.51 1.31
N PRO A 457 10.23 2.76 2.32
CA PRO A 457 9.55 1.55 2.76
C PRO A 457 8.24 1.92 3.46
N ASP A 458 7.22 1.09 3.27
CA ASP A 458 5.91 1.34 3.85
C ASP A 458 5.96 1.31 5.39
N LYS A 459 5.41 2.35 5.99
CA LYS A 459 5.44 2.55 7.45
C LYS A 459 4.56 1.55 8.22
N TYR A 460 3.56 0.99 7.55
CA TYR A 460 2.67 -0.01 8.15
C TYR A 460 3.39 -1.30 8.54
N TYR A 461 4.57 -1.54 7.95
CA TYR A 461 5.43 -2.68 8.27
C TYR A 461 6.59 -2.33 9.23
N GLY A 462 6.70 -1.07 9.62
CA GLY A 462 7.70 -0.58 10.57
C GLY A 462 8.85 0.23 9.95
N PRO A 463 9.80 0.68 10.77
CA PRO A 463 10.87 1.57 10.31
C PRO A 463 11.88 0.88 9.39
N ALA A 464 12.51 1.67 8.51
CA ALA A 464 13.51 1.23 7.54
C ALA A 464 14.65 0.38 8.14
N ASN A 465 15.14 0.74 9.34
CA ASN A 465 16.19 -0.02 10.01
C ASN A 465 15.74 -1.43 10.43
N SER A 466 14.46 -1.64 10.72
CA SER A 466 13.92 -2.99 11.02
C SER A 466 13.87 -3.86 9.77
N LEU A 467 13.58 -3.30 8.60
CA LEU A 467 13.69 -4.00 7.31
C LEU A 467 15.16 -4.35 7.01
N LYS A 468 16.09 -3.41 7.23
CA LYS A 468 17.54 -3.68 7.08
C LYS A 468 18.00 -4.81 8.03
N GLU A 469 17.53 -4.84 9.27
CA GLU A 469 17.83 -5.91 10.24
C GLU A 469 17.25 -7.27 9.80
N PHE A 470 16.05 -7.28 9.22
CA PHE A 470 15.48 -8.48 8.63
C PHE A 470 16.35 -9.01 7.49
N ILE A 471 16.73 -8.16 6.53
CA ILE A 471 17.60 -8.53 5.39
C ILE A 471 18.96 -9.01 5.86
N ASP A 472 19.60 -8.29 6.81
CA ASP A 472 20.89 -8.69 7.41
C ASP A 472 20.83 -10.07 8.07
N THR A 473 19.70 -10.37 8.73
CA THR A 473 19.46 -11.67 9.35
C THR A 473 19.23 -12.78 8.30
N CYS A 474 18.54 -12.48 7.19
CA CYS A 474 18.41 -13.39 6.06
C CYS A 474 19.78 -13.75 5.48
N HIS A 475 20.60 -12.74 5.20
CA HIS A 475 21.95 -12.93 4.67
C HIS A 475 22.85 -13.78 5.58
N LYS A 476 22.83 -13.59 6.90
CA LYS A 476 23.53 -14.45 7.87
C LYS A 476 23.13 -15.92 7.79
N ARG A 477 21.93 -16.19 7.31
CA ARG A 477 21.39 -17.55 7.16
C ARG A 477 21.55 -18.10 5.74
N GLY A 478 22.20 -17.36 4.84
CA GLY A 478 22.39 -17.74 3.44
C GLY A 478 21.10 -17.60 2.59
N ILE A 479 20.16 -16.77 3.04
CA ILE A 479 18.88 -16.52 2.37
C ILE A 479 18.97 -15.16 1.67
N ALA A 480 18.77 -15.14 0.36
CA ALA A 480 18.67 -13.92 -0.44
C ALA A 480 17.29 -13.24 -0.23
N VAL A 481 17.22 -11.92 -0.43
CA VAL A 481 15.96 -11.18 -0.35
C VAL A 481 15.71 -10.45 -1.67
N LEU A 482 14.56 -10.76 -2.29
CA LEU A 482 14.06 -10.08 -3.49
C LEU A 482 12.89 -9.18 -3.11
N LEU A 483 12.77 -8.06 -3.82
CA LEU A 483 11.58 -7.23 -3.73
C LEU A 483 10.72 -7.42 -4.98
N ASP A 484 9.43 -7.56 -4.77
CA ASP A 484 8.45 -7.35 -5.83
C ASP A 484 8.33 -5.85 -6.07
N LEU A 485 8.73 -5.41 -7.26
CA LEU A 485 8.89 -4.00 -7.60
C LEU A 485 7.91 -3.58 -8.69
N VAL A 486 6.99 -2.71 -8.32
CA VAL A 486 5.93 -2.20 -9.19
C VAL A 486 6.43 -0.95 -9.91
N LEU A 487 7.02 -1.11 -11.11
CA LEU A 487 7.43 0.02 -11.96
C LEU A 487 6.59 0.16 -13.24
N ASN A 488 5.49 -0.61 -13.35
CA ASN A 488 4.55 -0.43 -14.46
C ASN A 488 3.67 0.81 -14.27
N HIS A 489 3.28 1.12 -13.04
CA HIS A 489 2.33 2.18 -12.74
C HIS A 489 2.58 2.82 -11.37
N THR A 490 1.88 3.93 -11.10
CA THR A 490 1.85 4.61 -9.81
C THR A 490 0.46 5.19 -9.55
N THR A 491 0.13 5.48 -8.29
CA THR A 491 -1.16 6.08 -7.93
C THR A 491 -1.20 7.59 -8.16
N GLY A 492 -2.39 8.18 -8.04
CA GLY A 492 -2.58 9.63 -8.13
C GLY A 492 -1.95 10.42 -6.98
N ASN A 493 -1.66 9.78 -5.84
CA ASN A 493 -0.96 10.41 -4.71
C ASN A 493 0.56 10.52 -4.93
N SER A 494 1.08 9.86 -5.97
CA SER A 494 2.49 10.01 -6.34
C SER A 494 2.80 11.45 -6.78
N PRO A 495 3.93 12.04 -6.33
CA PRO A 495 4.39 13.33 -6.82
C PRO A 495 4.55 13.39 -8.33
N LEU A 496 4.90 12.28 -8.98
CA LEU A 496 5.07 12.18 -10.44
C LEU A 496 3.76 12.38 -11.20
N ALA A 497 2.65 11.93 -10.62
CA ALA A 497 1.30 12.17 -11.15
C ALA A 497 0.84 13.60 -10.81
N ALA A 498 0.93 13.99 -9.54
CA ALA A 498 0.40 15.25 -9.03
C ALA A 498 1.05 16.50 -9.67
N LEU A 499 2.35 16.44 -10.02
CA LEU A 499 3.07 17.53 -10.68
C LEU A 499 2.48 17.92 -12.04
N TYR A 500 1.96 16.96 -12.79
CA TYR A 500 1.41 17.15 -14.13
C TYR A 500 0.08 16.44 -14.25
N TRP A 501 -0.93 16.99 -13.58
CA TRP A 501 -2.28 16.42 -13.54
C TRP A 501 -3.28 17.24 -14.34
N ASN A 502 -4.06 16.57 -15.18
CA ASN A 502 -5.18 17.18 -15.89
C ASN A 502 -6.47 16.99 -15.08
N THR A 503 -6.91 18.03 -14.39
CA THR A 503 -8.12 17.96 -13.54
C THR A 503 -9.42 17.82 -14.33
N SER A 504 -9.44 18.14 -15.63
CA SER A 504 -10.64 18.01 -16.47
C SER A 504 -10.90 16.57 -16.91
N THR A 505 -9.83 15.79 -17.13
CA THR A 505 -9.92 14.38 -17.52
C THR A 505 -9.62 13.43 -16.37
N ASN A 506 -9.17 13.97 -15.23
CA ASN A 506 -8.80 13.21 -14.03
C ASN A 506 -7.73 12.15 -14.31
N GLN A 507 -6.66 12.53 -15.01
CA GLN A 507 -5.55 11.67 -15.44
C GLN A 507 -4.26 12.48 -15.58
N PRO A 508 -3.07 11.84 -15.75
CA PRO A 508 -1.84 12.56 -16.06
C PRO A 508 -2.01 13.45 -17.29
N ALA A 509 -1.43 14.63 -17.26
CA ALA A 509 -1.46 15.54 -18.41
C ALA A 509 -0.54 15.01 -19.53
N SER A 510 -0.84 15.36 -20.79
CA SER A 510 -0.07 14.93 -21.97
C SER A 510 1.40 15.36 -21.97
N ASN A 511 1.75 16.37 -21.16
CA ASN A 511 3.14 16.81 -20.96
C ASN A 511 3.79 16.24 -19.67
N ASN A 512 3.19 15.20 -19.06
CA ASN A 512 3.83 14.53 -17.93
C ASN A 512 5.12 13.85 -18.40
N PRO A 513 6.29 14.14 -17.78
CA PRO A 513 7.57 13.58 -18.26
C PRO A 513 7.74 12.08 -17.96
N TRP A 514 6.97 11.51 -17.04
CA TRP A 514 7.11 10.13 -16.58
C TRP A 514 5.97 9.22 -17.02
N LEU A 515 4.74 9.73 -17.05
CA LEU A 515 3.53 8.92 -17.17
C LEU A 515 2.87 9.15 -18.54
N ASN A 516 2.26 8.07 -19.04
CA ASN A 516 1.35 8.16 -20.19
C ASN A 516 0.03 8.82 -19.76
N GLU A 517 -0.58 9.63 -20.64
CA GLU A 517 -1.93 10.16 -20.42
C GLU A 517 -2.95 9.02 -20.33
N THR A 518 -2.79 8.01 -21.16
CA THR A 518 -3.57 6.78 -21.16
C THR A 518 -2.62 5.61 -21.36
N ALA A 519 -2.81 4.52 -20.62
CA ALA A 519 -1.99 3.33 -20.75
C ALA A 519 -2.05 2.75 -22.17
N THR A 520 -0.92 2.21 -22.62
CA THR A 520 -0.76 1.62 -23.96
C THR A 520 -1.22 0.17 -24.04
N HIS A 521 -1.62 -0.43 -22.90
CA HIS A 521 -1.91 -1.87 -22.77
C HIS A 521 -3.22 -2.14 -21.98
N PRO A 522 -3.82 -3.37 -22.13
CA PRO A 522 -5.17 -3.64 -21.65
C PRO A 522 -5.32 -3.73 -20.12
N PHE A 523 -4.32 -4.23 -19.40
CA PHE A 523 -4.39 -4.37 -17.94
C PHE A 523 -3.82 -3.14 -17.24
N SER A 524 -4.39 -1.96 -17.59
CA SER A 524 -4.03 -0.71 -16.95
C SER A 524 -4.66 -0.63 -15.57
N VAL A 525 -3.81 -0.50 -14.54
CA VAL A 525 -4.19 -0.12 -13.19
C VAL A 525 -3.49 1.20 -12.87
N PHE A 526 -4.18 2.16 -12.25
CA PHE A 526 -3.66 3.48 -11.92
C PHE A 526 -3.04 4.22 -13.13
N HIS A 527 -1.83 4.79 -13.02
CA HIS A 527 -1.21 5.65 -14.04
C HIS A 527 0.07 5.02 -14.55
N ASP A 528 0.07 4.68 -15.83
CA ASP A 528 1.08 3.91 -16.54
C ASP A 528 2.36 4.72 -16.79
N PHE A 529 3.53 4.10 -16.53
CA PHE A 529 4.83 4.69 -16.81
C PHE A 529 5.23 4.59 -18.29
N ASN A 530 5.72 5.69 -18.84
CA ASN A 530 6.35 5.71 -20.15
C ASN A 530 7.84 5.30 -20.06
N HIS A 531 8.15 4.03 -20.24
CA HIS A 531 9.53 3.51 -20.16
C HIS A 531 10.44 3.88 -21.34
N GLU A 532 9.93 4.58 -22.34
CA GLU A 532 10.75 5.20 -23.38
C GLU A 532 11.18 6.62 -23.01
N SER A 533 10.51 7.27 -22.06
CA SER A 533 10.92 8.56 -21.53
C SER A 533 12.25 8.50 -20.79
N LEU A 534 13.13 9.48 -21.03
CA LEU A 534 14.40 9.60 -20.30
C LEU A 534 14.19 9.86 -18.80
N ALA A 535 13.14 10.60 -18.45
CA ALA A 535 12.80 10.88 -17.05
C ALA A 535 12.42 9.60 -16.32
N THR A 536 11.57 8.76 -16.92
CA THR A 536 11.19 7.45 -16.35
C THR A 536 12.38 6.50 -16.26
N ARG A 537 13.21 6.44 -17.28
CA ARG A 537 14.43 5.60 -17.28
C ARG A 537 15.37 5.99 -16.13
N TYR A 538 15.59 7.29 -15.95
CA TYR A 538 16.41 7.80 -14.87
C TYR A 538 15.79 7.47 -13.51
N PHE A 539 14.51 7.77 -13.32
CA PHE A 539 13.79 7.49 -12.08
C PHE A 539 13.83 6.00 -11.70
N SER A 540 13.44 5.12 -12.62
CA SER A 540 13.43 3.67 -12.41
C SER A 540 14.83 3.12 -12.10
N SER A 541 15.86 3.63 -12.80
CA SER A 541 17.26 3.23 -12.51
C SER A 541 17.71 3.68 -11.12
N ARG A 542 17.26 4.88 -10.66
CA ARG A 542 17.53 5.38 -9.31
C ARG A 542 16.81 4.57 -8.23
N VAL A 543 15.55 4.15 -8.46
CA VAL A 543 14.79 3.27 -7.55
C VAL A 543 15.55 1.95 -7.37
N MET A 544 15.89 1.29 -8.47
CA MET A 544 16.63 0.02 -8.41
C MET A 544 17.98 0.17 -7.72
N GLU A 545 18.76 1.22 -8.03
CA GLU A 545 20.05 1.49 -7.39
C GLU A 545 19.89 1.69 -5.88
N TYR A 546 18.86 2.42 -5.43
CA TYR A 546 18.62 2.74 -4.04
C TYR A 546 18.40 1.47 -3.19
N TRP A 547 17.50 0.61 -3.58
CA TRP A 547 17.20 -0.61 -2.84
C TRP A 547 18.37 -1.60 -2.82
N LEU A 548 19.13 -1.70 -3.92
CA LEU A 548 20.36 -2.50 -3.97
C LEU A 548 21.44 -1.99 -3.02
N LYS A 549 21.63 -0.68 -2.90
CA LYS A 549 22.70 -0.07 -2.10
C LYS A 549 22.32 0.13 -0.65
N GLU A 550 21.15 0.71 -0.42
CA GLU A 550 20.71 1.12 0.91
C GLU A 550 20.16 -0.04 1.73
N PHE A 551 19.41 -0.94 1.09
CA PHE A 551 18.80 -2.11 1.74
C PHE A 551 19.53 -3.41 1.44
N LYS A 552 20.50 -3.41 0.53
CA LYS A 552 21.24 -4.60 0.11
C LYS A 552 20.34 -5.75 -0.35
N VAL A 553 19.22 -5.45 -1.00
CA VAL A 553 18.40 -6.49 -1.62
C VAL A 553 19.19 -7.19 -2.74
N ASP A 554 18.83 -8.44 -3.04
CA ASP A 554 19.59 -9.28 -3.95
C ASP A 554 19.06 -9.26 -5.37
N GLY A 555 17.92 -8.67 -5.58
CA GLY A 555 17.27 -8.54 -6.88
C GLY A 555 15.80 -8.21 -6.77
N TYR A 556 15.11 -8.33 -7.88
CA TYR A 556 13.71 -7.94 -8.03
C TYR A 556 12.90 -8.98 -8.78
N ARG A 557 11.62 -9.11 -8.41
CA ARG A 557 10.55 -9.53 -9.29
C ARG A 557 9.86 -8.26 -9.80
N PHE A 558 9.73 -8.09 -11.10
CA PHE A 558 9.10 -6.94 -11.71
C PHE A 558 7.65 -7.26 -12.07
N ASP A 559 6.75 -6.54 -11.40
CA ASP A 559 5.31 -6.62 -11.62
C ASP A 559 4.94 -6.15 -13.01
N LEU A 560 4.02 -6.88 -13.65
CA LEU A 560 3.43 -6.54 -14.95
C LEU A 560 4.47 -6.07 -15.99
N SER A 561 5.62 -6.77 -16.04
CA SER A 561 6.76 -6.41 -16.87
C SER A 561 6.45 -6.32 -18.38
N LYS A 562 5.40 -7.01 -18.83
CA LYS A 562 4.88 -6.93 -20.19
C LYS A 562 4.27 -5.56 -20.52
N GLY A 563 3.92 -4.74 -19.54
CA GLY A 563 3.41 -3.38 -19.69
C GLY A 563 4.48 -2.35 -20.09
N PHE A 564 5.79 -2.69 -20.01
CA PHE A 564 6.88 -1.75 -20.29
C PHE A 564 7.05 -1.53 -21.80
N THR A 565 6.04 -0.97 -22.46
CA THR A 565 6.01 -0.77 -23.91
C THR A 565 5.25 0.50 -24.28
N GLN A 566 5.63 1.11 -25.41
CA GLN A 566 4.85 2.18 -26.05
C GLN A 566 4.10 1.69 -27.30
N VAL A 567 4.17 0.38 -27.59
CA VAL A 567 3.31 -0.24 -28.62
C VAL A 567 1.88 -0.28 -28.11
N ASN A 568 1.03 0.56 -28.67
CA ASN A 568 -0.34 0.70 -28.23
C ASN A 568 -1.21 -0.49 -28.67
N SER A 569 -1.56 -1.35 -27.74
CA SER A 569 -2.49 -2.48 -27.95
C SER A 569 -3.92 -2.17 -27.49
N GLY A 570 -4.16 -1.03 -26.83
CA GLY A 570 -5.46 -0.63 -26.28
C GLY A 570 -6.02 -1.74 -25.38
N THR A 571 -7.20 -2.25 -25.71
CA THR A 571 -7.86 -3.36 -24.99
C THR A 571 -7.56 -4.75 -25.59
N ASN A 572 -6.71 -4.84 -26.62
CA ASN A 572 -6.44 -6.09 -27.32
C ASN A 572 -5.33 -6.91 -26.62
N VAL A 573 -5.74 -7.87 -25.77
CA VAL A 573 -4.84 -8.75 -25.02
C VAL A 573 -3.96 -9.61 -25.94
N ALA A 574 -4.51 -10.08 -27.06
CA ALA A 574 -3.76 -10.91 -28.02
C ALA A 574 -2.64 -10.13 -28.71
N LEU A 575 -2.89 -8.87 -29.09
CA LEU A 575 -1.87 -7.99 -29.65
C LEU A 575 -0.78 -7.67 -28.61
N TRP A 576 -1.19 -7.35 -27.39
CA TRP A 576 -0.26 -7.09 -26.28
C TRP A 576 0.65 -8.28 -25.97
N GLY A 577 0.13 -9.52 -26.16
CA GLY A 577 0.89 -10.76 -25.99
C GLY A 577 1.87 -11.10 -27.12
N GLN A 578 1.89 -10.36 -28.24
CA GLN A 578 2.80 -10.61 -29.36
C GLN A 578 4.24 -10.20 -29.01
N TYR A 579 5.19 -10.71 -29.82
CA TYR A 579 6.60 -10.34 -29.73
C TYR A 579 6.79 -8.82 -29.95
N ASP A 580 7.48 -8.16 -29.01
CA ASP A 580 7.76 -6.73 -29.03
C ASP A 580 9.25 -6.44 -28.82
N ALA A 581 9.95 -6.12 -29.91
CA ALA A 581 11.38 -5.82 -29.88
C ALA A 581 11.73 -4.55 -29.05
N SER A 582 10.81 -3.58 -28.99
CA SER A 582 11.03 -2.36 -28.19
C SER A 582 10.98 -2.66 -26.70
N ARG A 583 10.05 -3.50 -26.27
CA ARG A 583 9.95 -4.00 -24.91
C ARG A 583 11.17 -4.81 -24.48
N ILE A 584 11.64 -5.69 -25.35
CA ILE A 584 12.90 -6.44 -25.13
C ILE A 584 14.09 -5.48 -24.95
N ALA A 585 14.20 -4.45 -25.78
CA ALA A 585 15.27 -3.46 -25.67
C ALA A 585 15.21 -2.67 -24.35
N ILE A 586 14.00 -2.34 -23.85
CA ILE A 586 13.80 -1.72 -22.54
C ILE A 586 14.31 -2.65 -21.43
N TRP A 587 13.92 -3.93 -21.43
CA TRP A 587 14.32 -4.89 -20.41
C TRP A 587 15.82 -5.20 -20.43
N LYS A 588 16.42 -5.34 -21.59
CA LYS A 588 17.89 -5.52 -21.70
C LYS A 588 18.64 -4.35 -21.10
N ARG A 589 18.22 -3.11 -21.38
CA ARG A 589 18.83 -1.91 -20.80
C ARG A 589 18.68 -1.87 -19.27
N TYR A 590 17.51 -2.21 -18.70
CA TYR A 590 17.34 -2.28 -17.24
C TYR A 590 18.18 -3.40 -16.63
N TYR A 591 18.24 -4.55 -17.29
CA TYR A 591 19.09 -5.66 -16.85
C TYR A 591 20.57 -5.27 -16.83
N ASP A 592 21.07 -4.62 -17.89
CA ASP A 592 22.46 -4.13 -17.96
C ASP A 592 22.74 -3.11 -16.85
N THR A 593 21.79 -2.21 -16.58
CA THR A 593 21.90 -1.24 -15.47
C THR A 593 21.99 -1.96 -14.14
N LEU A 594 21.17 -2.96 -13.90
CA LEU A 594 21.21 -3.78 -12.68
C LEU A 594 22.56 -4.49 -12.52
N GLN A 595 23.05 -5.14 -13.58
CA GLN A 595 24.33 -5.84 -13.54
C GLN A 595 25.51 -4.89 -13.35
N LEU A 596 25.43 -3.67 -13.90
CA LEU A 596 26.45 -2.64 -13.67
C LEU A 596 26.46 -2.17 -12.20
N LYS A 597 25.29 -2.01 -11.57
CA LYS A 597 25.16 -1.51 -10.19
C LYS A 597 25.44 -2.59 -9.14
N SER A 598 25.06 -3.83 -9.41
CA SER A 598 25.23 -4.98 -8.52
C SER A 598 25.40 -6.27 -9.35
N PRO A 599 26.64 -6.62 -9.75
CA PRO A 599 26.87 -7.82 -10.55
C PRO A 599 26.27 -9.07 -9.94
N GLY A 600 25.54 -9.85 -10.72
CA GLY A 600 24.88 -11.07 -10.29
C GLY A 600 23.55 -10.85 -9.53
N CYS A 601 23.02 -9.61 -9.45
CA CYS A 601 21.70 -9.40 -8.88
C CYS A 601 20.62 -10.06 -9.75
N TYR A 602 19.54 -10.48 -9.09
CA TYR A 602 18.46 -11.19 -9.75
C TYR A 602 17.49 -10.22 -10.44
N ALA A 603 17.01 -10.62 -11.62
CA ALA A 603 15.89 -9.99 -12.32
C ALA A 603 14.90 -11.10 -12.72
N ILE A 604 13.74 -11.10 -12.11
CA ILE A 604 12.61 -11.98 -12.39
C ILE A 604 11.51 -11.12 -13.02
N LEU A 605 10.97 -11.56 -14.15
CA LEU A 605 9.93 -10.84 -14.87
C LEU A 605 8.60 -11.61 -14.78
N GLU A 606 7.55 -10.94 -14.31
CA GLU A 606 6.19 -11.38 -14.57
C GLU A 606 5.81 -10.90 -15.96
N HIS A 607 6.00 -11.76 -16.96
CA HIS A 607 6.00 -11.32 -18.37
C HIS A 607 4.84 -11.88 -19.19
N PHE A 608 4.70 -13.19 -19.27
CA PHE A 608 3.60 -13.89 -19.96
C PHE A 608 3.35 -13.37 -21.39
N ALA A 609 4.43 -13.09 -22.13
CA ALA A 609 4.39 -12.69 -23.54
C ALA A 609 4.59 -13.90 -24.47
N ALA A 610 4.75 -13.65 -25.76
CA ALA A 610 5.11 -14.68 -26.74
C ALA A 610 6.39 -15.43 -26.30
N ASN A 611 6.41 -16.76 -26.44
CA ASN A 611 7.56 -17.57 -26.03
C ASN A 611 8.87 -17.17 -26.71
N SER A 612 8.80 -16.66 -27.95
CA SER A 612 9.98 -16.13 -28.65
C SER A 612 10.62 -14.93 -27.94
N GLU A 613 9.81 -14.07 -27.33
CA GLU A 613 10.27 -12.94 -26.53
C GLU A 613 10.86 -13.41 -25.19
N GLU A 614 10.15 -14.30 -24.47
CA GLU A 614 10.62 -14.87 -23.21
C GLU A 614 11.92 -15.66 -23.39
N LEU A 615 12.07 -16.41 -24.50
CA LEU A 615 13.30 -17.10 -24.87
C LEU A 615 14.48 -16.13 -24.99
N GLU A 616 14.26 -14.98 -25.64
CA GLU A 616 15.32 -13.97 -25.85
C GLU A 616 15.73 -13.33 -24.50
N LEU A 617 14.76 -12.98 -23.65
CA LEU A 617 15.02 -12.41 -22.31
C LEU A 617 15.71 -13.43 -21.40
N SER A 618 15.27 -14.69 -21.42
CA SER A 618 15.88 -15.80 -20.67
C SER A 618 17.33 -16.01 -21.07
N ASN A 619 17.61 -16.06 -22.38
CA ASN A 619 18.98 -16.23 -22.89
C ASN A 619 19.87 -15.03 -22.58
N TYR A 620 19.31 -13.82 -22.44
CA TYR A 620 20.04 -12.63 -22.05
C TYR A 620 20.43 -12.66 -20.56
N GLY A 621 19.70 -13.41 -19.72
CA GLY A 621 20.07 -13.61 -18.33
C GLY A 621 18.97 -13.34 -17.30
N MET A 622 17.81 -12.90 -17.73
CA MET A 622 16.63 -12.69 -16.84
C MET A 622 15.94 -14.02 -16.55
N MET A 623 15.27 -14.11 -15.42
CA MET A 623 14.36 -15.21 -15.06
C MET A 623 12.92 -14.77 -15.36
N LEU A 624 12.07 -15.72 -15.76
CA LEU A 624 10.68 -15.45 -16.12
C LEU A 624 9.75 -16.32 -15.26
N TRP A 625 8.65 -15.75 -14.80
CA TRP A 625 7.58 -16.51 -14.16
C TRP A 625 6.93 -17.48 -15.15
N GLY A 626 6.74 -18.72 -14.71
CA GLY A 626 6.11 -19.79 -15.49
C GLY A 626 4.77 -20.17 -14.91
N ASN A 627 3.70 -19.44 -15.24
CA ASN A 627 2.35 -19.77 -14.76
C ASN A 627 1.87 -21.09 -15.39
N ASN A 628 1.73 -22.11 -14.56
CA ASN A 628 1.15 -23.41 -14.91
C ASN A 628 0.15 -23.87 -13.83
N THR A 629 -0.31 -22.94 -13.00
CA THR A 629 -1.15 -23.21 -11.82
C THR A 629 -2.44 -23.91 -12.19
N TYR A 630 -3.10 -23.52 -13.28
CA TYR A 630 -4.32 -24.18 -13.74
C TYR A 630 -4.11 -25.69 -13.97
N ASN A 631 -3.00 -26.07 -14.64
CA ASN A 631 -2.69 -27.48 -14.90
C ASN A 631 -2.38 -28.24 -13.60
N PHE A 632 -1.69 -27.60 -12.65
CA PHE A 632 -1.44 -28.19 -11.34
C PHE A 632 -2.74 -28.33 -10.52
N GLN A 633 -3.66 -27.38 -10.60
CA GLN A 633 -4.97 -27.47 -9.94
C GLN A 633 -5.78 -28.65 -10.49
N GLU A 634 -5.89 -28.78 -11.82
CA GLU A 634 -6.60 -29.90 -12.47
C GLU A 634 -6.00 -31.24 -12.06
N ALA A 635 -4.68 -31.36 -12.09
CA ALA A 635 -3.98 -32.55 -11.68
C ALA A 635 -4.16 -32.88 -10.20
N ALA A 636 -4.06 -31.86 -9.32
CA ALA A 636 -4.26 -32.06 -7.89
C ALA A 636 -5.68 -32.50 -7.56
N MET A 637 -6.68 -31.97 -8.25
CA MET A 637 -8.07 -32.37 -8.13
C MET A 637 -8.36 -33.80 -8.68
N GLY A 638 -7.48 -34.36 -9.54
CA GLY A 638 -7.67 -35.63 -10.18
C GLY A 638 -8.40 -35.55 -11.53
N PHE A 639 -8.34 -34.42 -12.23
CA PHE A 639 -8.85 -34.26 -13.60
C PHE A 639 -7.69 -34.30 -14.59
N LEU A 640 -7.77 -35.24 -15.55
CA LEU A 640 -6.64 -35.54 -16.44
C LEU A 640 -6.53 -34.66 -17.71
N PRO A 641 -7.64 -34.21 -18.36
CA PRO A 641 -7.54 -33.59 -19.67
C PRO A 641 -6.67 -32.32 -19.72
N ASN A 642 -6.69 -31.52 -18.64
CA ASN A 642 -5.94 -30.25 -18.57
C ASN A 642 -4.76 -30.31 -17.57
N SER A 643 -4.25 -31.49 -17.27
CA SER A 643 -3.24 -31.75 -16.24
C SER A 643 -1.82 -31.89 -16.78
N ASN A 644 -1.49 -31.31 -17.95
CA ASN A 644 -0.15 -31.42 -18.54
C ASN A 644 0.80 -30.37 -17.94
N PHE A 645 1.95 -30.81 -17.41
CA PHE A 645 2.96 -29.96 -16.76
C PHE A 645 4.13 -29.56 -17.67
N GLU A 646 4.14 -29.92 -18.95
CA GLU A 646 5.26 -29.65 -19.87
C GLU A 646 5.60 -28.16 -19.94
N GLY A 647 4.60 -27.28 -19.80
CA GLY A 647 4.81 -25.83 -19.72
C GLY A 647 5.76 -25.37 -18.60
N ASN A 648 5.98 -26.21 -17.57
CA ASN A 648 6.91 -25.93 -16.47
C ASN A 648 8.36 -26.41 -16.74
N ILE A 649 8.63 -26.92 -17.94
CA ILE A 649 9.95 -27.40 -18.34
C ILE A 649 10.57 -26.37 -19.32
N PHE A 650 11.69 -25.77 -18.97
CA PHE A 650 12.33 -24.76 -19.81
C PHE A 650 12.74 -25.28 -21.18
N THR A 651 13.17 -26.55 -21.27
CA THR A 651 13.55 -27.18 -22.54
C THR A 651 12.37 -27.43 -23.47
N SER A 652 11.13 -27.65 -22.94
CA SER A 652 9.92 -27.76 -23.76
C SER A 652 9.56 -26.43 -24.45
N ARG A 653 10.00 -25.31 -23.85
CA ARG A 653 9.86 -23.98 -24.41
C ARG A 653 11.00 -23.63 -25.38
N GLY A 654 11.98 -24.51 -25.59
CA GLY A 654 13.16 -24.26 -26.40
C GLY A 654 14.21 -23.35 -25.76
N TRP A 655 14.11 -23.11 -24.44
CA TRP A 655 15.06 -22.24 -23.76
C TRP A 655 16.40 -22.95 -23.52
N LEU A 656 17.51 -22.19 -23.59
CA LEU A 656 18.85 -22.73 -23.37
C LEU A 656 19.26 -22.76 -21.89
N GLN A 657 18.67 -21.89 -21.07
CA GLN A 657 18.99 -21.76 -19.65
C GLN A 657 17.79 -22.10 -18.78
N PRO A 658 17.99 -22.72 -17.62
CA PRO A 658 16.92 -23.04 -16.69
C PRO A 658 16.49 -21.80 -15.89
N HIS A 659 16.00 -20.77 -16.58
CA HIS A 659 15.58 -19.49 -16.01
C HIS A 659 14.05 -19.37 -15.83
N LEU A 660 13.32 -20.48 -15.97
CA LEU A 660 11.90 -20.53 -15.74
C LEU A 660 11.62 -20.69 -14.24
N VAL A 661 11.06 -19.66 -13.60
CA VAL A 661 10.59 -19.73 -12.20
C VAL A 661 9.26 -20.49 -12.19
N GLY A 662 9.32 -21.77 -11.83
CA GLY A 662 8.13 -22.61 -11.76
C GLY A 662 7.48 -22.56 -10.38
N TYR A 663 6.15 -22.49 -10.34
CA TYR A 663 5.37 -22.51 -9.10
C TYR A 663 4.09 -23.33 -9.26
N LEU A 664 3.56 -23.78 -8.13
CA LEU A 664 2.28 -24.49 -8.06
C LEU A 664 1.12 -23.50 -7.95
N GLU A 665 1.34 -22.45 -7.18
CA GLU A 665 0.42 -21.34 -6.92
C GLU A 665 1.23 -20.11 -6.55
N SER A 666 0.68 -18.91 -6.78
CA SER A 666 1.21 -17.61 -6.36
C SER A 666 0.11 -16.81 -5.65
N HIS A 667 0.37 -15.55 -5.33
CA HIS A 667 -0.63 -14.65 -4.76
C HIS A 667 -1.80 -14.35 -5.75
N ASP A 668 -1.61 -14.58 -7.05
CA ASP A 668 -2.57 -14.23 -8.10
C ASP A 668 -3.56 -15.35 -8.45
N GLU A 669 -3.26 -16.59 -8.11
CA GLU A 669 -4.11 -17.72 -8.46
C GLU A 669 -4.83 -18.31 -7.24
N GLU A 670 -5.89 -19.07 -7.51
CA GLU A 670 -6.62 -19.80 -6.48
C GLU A 670 -5.74 -20.91 -5.87
N ARG A 671 -5.84 -21.10 -4.56
CA ARG A 671 -5.11 -22.12 -3.82
C ARG A 671 -5.42 -23.54 -4.27
N LEU A 672 -4.39 -24.35 -4.50
CA LEU A 672 -4.55 -25.77 -4.88
C LEU A 672 -5.37 -26.53 -3.83
N MET A 673 -5.06 -26.33 -2.55
CA MET A 673 -5.74 -27.04 -1.47
C MET A 673 -7.23 -26.67 -1.40
N TYR A 674 -7.58 -25.37 -1.59
CA TYR A 674 -8.97 -24.95 -1.71
C TYR A 674 -9.66 -25.63 -2.87
N LYS A 675 -9.04 -25.66 -4.06
CA LYS A 675 -9.57 -26.37 -5.24
C LYS A 675 -9.79 -27.84 -4.95
N ASN A 676 -8.84 -28.53 -4.32
CA ASN A 676 -8.96 -29.95 -3.95
C ASN A 676 -10.18 -30.19 -3.05
N THR A 677 -10.32 -29.41 -1.97
CA THR A 677 -11.39 -29.63 -0.98
C THR A 677 -12.77 -29.26 -1.50
N GLN A 678 -12.88 -28.28 -2.39
CA GLN A 678 -14.17 -27.84 -2.93
C GLN A 678 -14.62 -28.63 -4.17
N PHE A 679 -13.69 -28.91 -5.10
CA PHE A 679 -14.01 -29.36 -6.44
C PHE A 679 -13.34 -30.71 -6.82
N GLY A 680 -12.61 -31.30 -5.90
CA GLY A 680 -11.83 -32.52 -6.15
C GLY A 680 -12.68 -33.70 -6.66
N ASN A 681 -12.07 -34.53 -7.50
CA ASN A 681 -12.66 -35.72 -8.08
C ASN A 681 -12.67 -36.91 -7.08
N SER A 682 -13.44 -37.98 -7.38
CA SER A 682 -13.53 -39.18 -6.53
C SER A 682 -13.87 -40.43 -7.35
N ALA A 683 -13.38 -41.59 -6.87
CA ALA A 683 -13.78 -42.88 -7.38
C ALA A 683 -13.76 -43.95 -6.25
N GLY A 684 -14.86 -44.65 -6.07
CA GLY A 684 -14.99 -45.57 -4.97
C GLY A 684 -14.80 -44.94 -3.61
N SER A 685 -13.88 -45.44 -2.80
CA SER A 685 -13.53 -44.88 -1.49
C SER A 685 -12.49 -43.77 -1.57
N TYR A 686 -11.83 -43.55 -2.71
CA TYR A 686 -10.85 -42.50 -2.88
C TYR A 686 -11.55 -41.19 -3.21
N ASN A 687 -11.38 -40.18 -2.34
CA ASN A 687 -12.03 -38.89 -2.48
C ASN A 687 -11.03 -37.73 -2.21
N THR A 688 -10.71 -36.97 -3.24
CA THR A 688 -9.74 -35.84 -3.15
C THR A 688 -10.25 -34.66 -2.31
N ARG A 689 -11.55 -34.61 -1.98
CA ARG A 689 -12.12 -33.53 -1.14
C ARG A 689 -11.88 -33.75 0.35
N THR A 690 -11.52 -34.98 0.78
CA THR A 690 -11.19 -35.21 2.20
C THR A 690 -9.84 -34.61 2.52
N LEU A 691 -9.68 -33.99 3.70
CA LEU A 691 -8.46 -33.29 4.11
C LEU A 691 -7.21 -34.13 3.93
N ALA A 692 -7.22 -35.38 4.43
CA ALA A 692 -6.06 -36.29 4.36
C ALA A 692 -5.66 -36.61 2.91
N THR A 693 -6.64 -36.92 2.04
CA THR A 693 -6.37 -37.20 0.62
C THR A 693 -5.93 -35.93 -0.11
N ALA A 694 -6.56 -34.78 0.15
CA ALA A 694 -6.18 -33.51 -0.44
C ALA A 694 -4.73 -33.14 -0.12
N LEU A 695 -4.28 -33.30 1.14
CA LEU A 695 -2.89 -33.09 1.55
C LEU A 695 -1.92 -34.06 0.85
N LYS A 696 -2.31 -35.36 0.69
CA LYS A 696 -1.50 -36.29 -0.09
C LYS A 696 -1.40 -35.91 -1.57
N ARG A 697 -2.45 -35.35 -2.15
CA ARG A 697 -2.43 -34.80 -3.51
C ARG A 697 -1.48 -33.59 -3.60
N MET A 698 -1.38 -32.75 -2.54
CA MET A 698 -0.40 -31.68 -2.46
C MET A 698 1.04 -32.23 -2.44
N GLU A 699 1.33 -33.32 -1.69
CA GLU A 699 2.64 -33.95 -1.69
C GLU A 699 3.02 -34.47 -3.10
N LEU A 700 2.11 -35.16 -3.76
CA LEU A 700 2.29 -35.66 -5.14
C LEU A 700 2.57 -34.50 -6.09
N THR A 701 1.78 -33.43 -6.02
CA THR A 701 1.91 -32.25 -6.90
C THR A 701 3.24 -31.53 -6.65
N ALA A 702 3.64 -31.38 -5.36
CA ALA A 702 4.91 -30.80 -4.97
C ALA A 702 6.12 -31.59 -5.49
N ALA A 703 6.05 -32.93 -5.50
CA ALA A 703 7.13 -33.78 -6.04
C ALA A 703 7.41 -33.49 -7.53
N PHE A 704 6.38 -33.17 -8.31
CA PHE A 704 6.54 -32.79 -9.72
C PHE A 704 6.87 -31.30 -9.89
N GLY A 705 6.18 -30.39 -9.19
CA GLY A 705 6.38 -28.95 -9.32
C GLY A 705 7.75 -28.50 -8.84
N LEU A 706 8.17 -28.96 -7.64
CA LEU A 706 9.44 -28.55 -7.05
C LEU A 706 10.65 -29.24 -7.66
N LEU A 707 10.54 -30.44 -8.22
CA LEU A 707 11.70 -31.18 -8.75
C LEU A 707 11.96 -30.94 -10.25
N THR A 708 11.18 -30.12 -10.95
CA THR A 708 11.57 -29.68 -12.30
C THR A 708 12.82 -28.79 -12.27
N PRO A 709 13.66 -28.73 -13.31
CA PRO A 709 14.82 -27.86 -13.38
C PRO A 709 14.45 -26.37 -13.30
N GLY A 710 15.40 -25.53 -12.89
CA GLY A 710 15.24 -24.08 -12.75
C GLY A 710 14.72 -23.63 -11.37
N PRO A 711 14.66 -22.32 -11.10
CA PRO A 711 14.21 -21.76 -9.84
C PRO A 711 12.73 -22.09 -9.54
N LYS A 712 12.38 -22.14 -8.26
CA LYS A 712 11.04 -22.47 -7.78
C LYS A 712 10.53 -21.39 -6.84
N LEU A 713 9.20 -21.18 -6.87
CA LEU A 713 8.52 -20.30 -5.94
C LEU A 713 7.47 -21.09 -5.15
N ILE A 714 7.38 -20.81 -3.86
CA ILE A 714 6.40 -21.34 -2.92
C ILE A 714 5.65 -20.14 -2.33
N TRP A 715 4.34 -20.06 -2.57
CA TRP A 715 3.47 -19.07 -1.96
C TRP A 715 3.21 -19.40 -0.49
N GLN A 716 3.25 -18.38 0.38
CA GLN A 716 3.13 -18.53 1.85
C GLN A 716 2.03 -19.50 2.28
N PHE A 717 2.36 -20.38 3.21
CA PHE A 717 1.52 -21.47 3.75
C PHE A 717 1.11 -22.57 2.75
N GLY A 718 1.54 -22.52 1.47
CA GLY A 718 1.30 -23.60 0.51
C GLY A 718 1.88 -24.93 1.00
N GLU A 719 3.03 -24.89 1.67
CA GLU A 719 3.70 -26.02 2.31
C GLU A 719 2.96 -26.61 3.52
N LEU A 720 1.92 -25.91 4.00
CA LEU A 720 1.00 -26.37 5.04
C LEU A 720 -0.38 -26.71 4.49
N GLY A 721 -0.55 -26.65 3.15
CA GLY A 721 -1.83 -26.89 2.50
C GLY A 721 -2.90 -25.85 2.87
N TYR A 722 -2.60 -24.58 2.61
CA TYR A 722 -3.53 -23.46 2.88
C TYR A 722 -4.81 -23.58 2.05
N ASP A 723 -5.95 -23.70 2.72
CA ASP A 723 -7.24 -24.10 2.14
C ASP A 723 -8.32 -23.00 2.12
N TYR A 724 -7.96 -21.75 2.34
CA TYR A 724 -8.84 -20.61 2.12
C TYR A 724 -8.73 -20.11 0.68
N SER A 725 -9.88 -19.73 0.08
CA SER A 725 -9.89 -19.10 -1.24
C SER A 725 -9.14 -17.78 -1.26
N ILE A 726 -8.53 -17.45 -2.40
CA ILE A 726 -8.02 -16.12 -2.67
C ILE A 726 -9.12 -15.04 -2.56
N ASN A 727 -10.39 -15.42 -2.77
CA ASN A 727 -11.56 -14.55 -2.67
C ASN A 727 -12.26 -14.63 -1.30
N TYR A 728 -11.61 -15.22 -0.27
CA TYR A 728 -12.17 -15.33 1.07
C TYR A 728 -12.26 -13.95 1.73
N CYS A 729 -13.45 -13.63 2.25
CA CYS A 729 -13.76 -12.36 2.93
C CYS A 729 -13.63 -12.52 4.46
N THR A 730 -13.42 -11.41 5.17
CA THR A 730 -13.31 -11.39 6.63
C THR A 730 -14.60 -11.78 7.36
N ASP A 731 -15.75 -11.73 6.69
CA ASP A 731 -17.04 -12.20 7.18
C ASP A 731 -17.27 -13.70 6.98
N GLY A 732 -16.31 -14.42 6.39
CA GLY A 732 -16.38 -15.86 6.11
C GLY A 732 -16.99 -16.23 4.75
N SER A 733 -17.46 -15.26 3.98
CA SER A 733 -17.96 -15.49 2.61
C SER A 733 -16.81 -15.59 1.59
N VAL A 734 -17.12 -16.05 0.37
CA VAL A 734 -16.19 -16.08 -0.77
C VAL A 734 -16.74 -15.17 -1.86
N ASN A 735 -16.08 -14.05 -2.12
CA ASN A 735 -16.50 -13.04 -3.08
C ASN A 735 -15.29 -12.42 -3.78
N ALA A 736 -15.35 -12.26 -5.11
CA ALA A 736 -14.26 -11.69 -5.91
C ALA A 736 -13.82 -10.29 -5.44
N ASN A 737 -14.70 -9.49 -4.86
CA ASN A 737 -14.37 -8.17 -4.30
C ASN A 737 -13.43 -8.25 -3.10
N CYS A 738 -13.29 -9.41 -2.46
CA CYS A 738 -12.39 -9.64 -1.34
C CYS A 738 -11.01 -10.19 -1.75
N ARG A 739 -10.71 -10.28 -3.05
CA ARG A 739 -9.46 -10.84 -3.56
C ARG A 739 -8.23 -10.21 -2.88
N THR A 740 -8.15 -8.90 -2.82
CA THR A 740 -7.05 -8.15 -2.21
C THR A 740 -7.23 -7.87 -0.71
N GLY A 741 -8.35 -8.30 -0.12
CA GLY A 741 -8.62 -8.17 1.31
C GLY A 741 -7.76 -9.11 2.17
N ASN A 742 -7.73 -8.87 3.49
CA ASN A 742 -6.96 -9.62 4.46
C ASN A 742 -7.36 -11.11 4.49
N LYS A 743 -6.37 -12.00 4.57
CA LYS A 743 -6.58 -13.43 4.63
C LYS A 743 -6.24 -13.99 6.00
N PRO A 744 -6.90 -15.09 6.44
CA PRO A 744 -6.59 -15.73 7.72
C PRO A 744 -5.12 -16.16 7.81
N ILE A 745 -4.44 -15.78 8.88
CA ILE A 745 -3.06 -16.17 9.18
C ILE A 745 -3.10 -17.51 9.91
N ARG A 746 -2.54 -18.57 9.31
CA ARG A 746 -2.76 -19.96 9.77
C ARG A 746 -1.50 -20.66 10.29
N TRP A 747 -0.77 -19.97 11.19
CA TRP A 747 0.36 -20.60 11.89
C TRP A 747 -0.02 -21.82 12.75
N ASP A 748 -1.29 -21.95 13.12
CA ASP A 748 -1.83 -23.12 13.82
C ASP A 748 -1.77 -24.41 12.97
N TYR A 749 -1.76 -24.32 11.64
CA TYR A 749 -1.64 -25.45 10.72
C TYR A 749 -0.38 -26.28 10.98
N ARG A 750 0.72 -25.66 11.38
CA ARG A 750 1.96 -26.34 11.75
C ARG A 750 1.83 -27.28 12.94
N LEU A 751 0.73 -27.21 13.69
CA LEU A 751 0.46 -28.09 14.84
C LEU A 751 -0.36 -29.33 14.47
N GLN A 752 -0.87 -29.41 13.24
CA GLN A 752 -1.68 -30.51 12.73
C GLN A 752 -0.76 -31.58 12.10
N PRO A 753 -0.79 -32.83 12.55
CA PRO A 753 0.16 -33.88 12.11
C PRO A 753 0.20 -34.08 10.58
N GLU A 754 -0.96 -34.08 9.93
CA GLU A 754 -1.07 -34.27 8.48
C GLU A 754 -0.44 -33.14 7.68
N ARG A 755 -0.57 -31.89 8.18
CA ARG A 755 0.05 -30.71 7.57
C ARG A 755 1.55 -30.62 7.87
N GLN A 756 1.99 -31.12 9.03
CA GLN A 756 3.41 -31.30 9.32
C GLN A 756 4.06 -32.36 8.38
N ALA A 757 3.33 -33.39 8.02
CA ALA A 757 3.79 -34.40 7.04
C ALA A 757 4.02 -33.74 5.67
N LEU A 758 3.09 -32.89 5.20
CA LEU A 758 3.23 -32.11 3.97
C LEU A 758 4.45 -31.18 4.04
N PHE A 759 4.61 -30.41 5.12
CA PHE A 759 5.79 -29.56 5.35
C PHE A 759 7.10 -30.36 5.25
N THR A 760 7.11 -31.56 5.85
CA THR A 760 8.29 -32.45 5.83
C THR A 760 8.62 -32.89 4.42
N VAL A 761 7.62 -33.16 3.58
CA VAL A 761 7.83 -33.51 2.17
C VAL A 761 8.41 -32.33 1.42
N TYR A 762 7.81 -31.12 1.52
CA TYR A 762 8.38 -29.91 0.92
C TYR A 762 9.83 -29.67 1.34
N SER A 763 10.12 -29.80 2.64
CA SER A 763 11.47 -29.64 3.17
C SER A 763 12.46 -30.64 2.58
N LYS A 764 12.11 -31.94 2.50
CA LYS A 764 12.94 -32.99 1.88
C LYS A 764 13.19 -32.70 0.39
N LEU A 765 12.17 -32.29 -0.36
CA LEU A 765 12.30 -31.95 -1.78
C LEU A 765 13.21 -30.74 -1.98
N ASN A 766 13.09 -29.69 -1.16
CA ASN A 766 13.92 -28.50 -1.22
C ASN A 766 15.38 -28.82 -0.86
N GLN A 767 15.61 -29.64 0.18
CA GLN A 767 16.94 -30.08 0.58
C GLN A 767 17.60 -30.93 -0.50
N LEU A 768 16.84 -31.78 -1.21
CA LEU A 768 17.36 -32.54 -2.34
C LEU A 768 17.89 -31.60 -3.46
N ARG A 769 17.16 -30.52 -3.74
CA ARG A 769 17.56 -29.52 -4.76
C ARG A 769 18.88 -28.83 -4.44
N THR A 770 19.17 -28.60 -3.18
CA THR A 770 20.39 -27.89 -2.74
C THR A 770 21.54 -28.83 -2.36
N HIS A 771 21.26 -30.16 -2.27
CA HIS A 771 22.24 -31.14 -1.86
C HIS A 771 23.41 -31.24 -2.86
N PRO A 772 24.67 -31.19 -2.46
CA PRO A 772 25.84 -31.21 -3.36
C PRO A 772 25.85 -32.35 -4.38
N MET A 773 25.31 -33.49 -4.03
CA MET A 773 25.25 -34.69 -4.90
C MET A 773 24.21 -34.55 -6.02
N TYR A 774 23.11 -33.78 -5.79
CA TYR A 774 21.95 -33.76 -6.71
C TYR A 774 21.66 -32.36 -7.29
N ARG A 775 22.21 -31.28 -6.74
CA ARG A 775 21.91 -29.90 -7.20
C ARG A 775 22.09 -29.69 -8.71
N ASN A 776 23.05 -30.40 -9.31
CA ASN A 776 23.34 -30.29 -10.75
C ASN A 776 22.22 -30.90 -11.62
N ASN A 777 21.41 -31.83 -11.08
CA ASN A 777 20.26 -32.39 -11.81
C ASN A 777 19.21 -31.30 -12.09
N PHE A 778 19.09 -30.30 -11.21
CA PHE A 778 18.11 -29.21 -11.31
C PHE A 778 18.58 -28.02 -12.13
N THR A 779 19.83 -28.03 -12.60
CA THR A 779 20.38 -27.01 -13.51
C THR A 779 20.73 -27.60 -14.87
N SER A 780 20.52 -28.90 -15.07
CA SER A 780 20.78 -29.65 -16.30
C SER A 780 19.60 -29.58 -17.26
N ASN A 781 19.89 -29.67 -18.56
CA ASN A 781 18.88 -29.84 -19.62
C ASN A 781 18.62 -31.31 -19.96
N ARG A 782 19.28 -32.25 -19.27
CA ARG A 782 19.15 -33.73 -19.51
C ARG A 782 17.97 -34.24 -18.71
N ILE A 783 16.77 -33.96 -19.21
CA ILE A 783 15.51 -34.39 -18.63
C ILE A 783 14.68 -35.17 -19.67
N THR A 784 14.12 -36.32 -19.26
CA THR A 784 13.11 -37.03 -20.02
C THR A 784 11.85 -37.17 -19.21
N TYR A 785 10.69 -37.13 -19.82
CA TYR A 785 9.44 -37.08 -19.10
C TYR A 785 8.22 -37.54 -19.92
N ASN A 786 7.16 -37.89 -19.21
CA ASN A 786 5.78 -37.85 -19.64
C ASN A 786 4.98 -37.14 -18.54
N LEU A 787 4.55 -35.92 -18.79
CA LEU A 787 3.88 -35.09 -17.80
C LEU A 787 2.39 -34.90 -18.10
N SER A 788 1.82 -35.77 -18.95
CA SER A 788 0.40 -35.82 -19.31
C SER A 788 -0.27 -37.13 -18.85
N GLY A 789 -1.60 -37.18 -18.86
CA GLY A 789 -2.39 -38.38 -18.51
C GLY A 789 -2.35 -38.74 -17.03
N ALA A 790 -2.76 -39.96 -16.71
CA ALA A 790 -2.90 -40.47 -15.34
C ALA A 790 -1.55 -40.70 -14.65
N PHE A 791 -0.70 -41.53 -15.29
CA PHE A 791 0.63 -41.85 -14.79
C PHE A 791 1.65 -40.87 -15.38
N LYS A 792 2.15 -40.01 -14.54
CA LYS A 792 3.20 -39.04 -14.95
C LYS A 792 4.56 -39.51 -14.41
N TRP A 793 5.62 -39.19 -15.17
CA TRP A 793 6.99 -39.47 -14.73
C TRP A 793 7.97 -38.45 -15.32
N MET A 794 9.08 -38.24 -14.62
CA MET A 794 10.22 -37.49 -15.12
C MET A 794 11.53 -38.07 -14.57
N GLN A 795 12.59 -37.95 -15.37
CA GLN A 795 13.93 -38.42 -15.05
C GLN A 795 14.93 -37.30 -15.31
N LEU A 796 15.66 -36.92 -14.28
CA LEU A 796 16.74 -35.91 -14.35
C LEU A 796 18.07 -36.65 -14.28
N VAL A 797 18.88 -36.51 -15.31
CA VAL A 797 20.10 -37.32 -15.50
C VAL A 797 21.33 -36.41 -15.49
N THR A 798 22.34 -36.86 -14.76
CA THR A 798 23.73 -36.33 -14.84
C THR A 798 24.70 -37.51 -14.90
N ASP A 799 25.96 -37.21 -15.13
CA ASP A 799 26.99 -38.27 -15.18
C ASP A 799 27.26 -38.93 -13.81
N SER A 800 26.89 -38.25 -12.72
CA SER A 800 27.17 -38.68 -11.34
C SER A 800 25.94 -39.13 -10.55
N SER A 801 24.75 -38.66 -10.91
CA SER A 801 23.53 -38.93 -10.14
C SER A 801 22.27 -38.81 -11.00
N ASN A 802 21.27 -39.65 -10.73
CA ASN A 802 20.02 -39.67 -11.45
C ASN A 802 18.84 -39.63 -10.47
N ILE A 803 17.76 -38.95 -10.87
CA ILE A 803 16.50 -38.86 -10.14
C ILE A 803 15.40 -39.37 -11.05
N CYS A 804 14.49 -40.23 -10.52
CA CYS A 804 13.29 -40.69 -11.21
C CYS A 804 12.07 -40.39 -10.35
N VAL A 805 11.16 -39.53 -10.83
CA VAL A 805 9.92 -39.16 -10.15
C VAL A 805 8.76 -39.80 -10.86
N LEU A 806 7.93 -40.56 -10.12
CA LEU A 806 6.76 -41.25 -10.62
C LEU A 806 5.53 -40.82 -9.84
N GLY A 807 4.37 -40.69 -10.48
CA GLY A 807 3.14 -40.28 -9.78
C GLY A 807 1.86 -40.64 -10.53
N ASN A 808 0.86 -41.07 -9.78
CA ASN A 808 -0.49 -41.31 -10.28
C ASN A 808 -1.43 -40.15 -9.93
N PHE A 809 -1.81 -39.39 -10.93
CA PHE A 809 -2.71 -38.25 -10.82
C PHE A 809 -4.19 -38.59 -11.04
N ASP A 810 -4.49 -39.85 -11.36
CA ASP A 810 -5.88 -40.33 -11.47
C ASP A 810 -6.48 -40.59 -10.07
N VAL A 811 -7.77 -40.78 -10.02
CA VAL A 811 -8.53 -41.27 -8.86
C VAL A 811 -8.69 -42.80 -8.88
N GLY A 812 -8.21 -43.45 -9.90
CA GLY A 812 -8.08 -44.92 -10.08
C GLY A 812 -6.61 -45.35 -10.07
N THR A 813 -6.34 -46.65 -10.06
CA THR A 813 -5.01 -47.25 -10.19
C THR A 813 -4.45 -46.98 -11.60
N ALA A 814 -3.19 -46.63 -11.71
CA ALA A 814 -2.53 -46.42 -12.99
C ALA A 814 -1.21 -47.20 -13.12
N THR A 815 -0.95 -47.71 -14.31
CA THR A 815 0.24 -48.51 -14.64
C THR A 815 0.99 -47.90 -15.80
N ALA A 816 2.32 -47.85 -15.71
CA ALA A 816 3.19 -47.39 -16.80
C ALA A 816 4.44 -48.31 -16.92
N ASN A 817 4.99 -48.36 -18.12
CA ASN A 817 6.25 -49.00 -18.42
C ASN A 817 7.39 -48.01 -18.29
N ILE A 818 8.29 -48.24 -17.32
CA ILE A 818 9.39 -47.32 -17.01
C ILE A 818 10.73 -48.03 -17.22
N THR A 819 11.64 -47.36 -17.90
CA THR A 819 13.06 -47.74 -17.96
C THR A 819 13.86 -46.73 -17.13
N PHE A 820 14.46 -47.20 -16.04
CA PHE A 820 15.32 -46.35 -15.22
C PHE A 820 16.64 -46.04 -15.95
N PRO A 821 17.23 -44.86 -15.74
CA PRO A 821 18.49 -44.42 -16.42
C PRO A 821 19.67 -45.38 -16.21
N ASN A 822 19.68 -46.15 -15.11
CA ASN A 822 20.69 -47.16 -14.84
C ASN A 822 20.09 -48.34 -14.05
N SER A 823 20.65 -49.55 -14.23
CA SER A 823 20.33 -50.70 -13.39
C SER A 823 20.95 -50.59 -12.01
N GLY A 824 20.42 -51.37 -11.04
CA GLY A 824 20.93 -51.44 -9.67
C GLY A 824 19.93 -50.91 -8.64
N THR A 825 20.41 -50.69 -7.42
CA THR A 825 19.55 -50.23 -6.31
C THR A 825 19.26 -48.74 -6.40
N TRP A 826 17.98 -48.39 -6.36
CA TRP A 826 17.46 -47.01 -6.24
C TRP A 826 16.85 -46.85 -4.86
N TYR A 827 16.94 -45.62 -4.34
CA TYR A 827 16.51 -45.26 -2.99
C TYR A 827 15.32 -44.31 -3.05
N GLU A 828 14.19 -44.72 -2.51
CA GLU A 828 13.02 -43.85 -2.41
C GLU A 828 13.30 -42.76 -1.35
N HIS A 829 13.24 -41.51 -1.77
CA HIS A 829 13.72 -40.40 -0.97
C HIS A 829 12.82 -40.06 0.24
N ILE A 830 11.50 -40.24 0.11
CA ILE A 830 10.52 -39.87 1.14
C ILE A 830 10.40 -40.98 2.20
N SER A 831 10.21 -42.26 1.77
CA SER A 831 10.02 -43.40 2.66
C SER A 831 11.33 -44.06 3.13
N GLY A 832 12.39 -43.92 2.34
CA GLY A 832 13.66 -44.60 2.58
C GLY A 832 13.70 -46.08 2.06
N GLU A 833 12.67 -46.55 1.39
CA GLU A 833 12.60 -47.85 0.77
C GLU A 833 13.62 -48.01 -0.37
N THR A 834 13.90 -49.22 -0.79
CA THR A 834 14.76 -49.49 -1.93
C THR A 834 13.97 -50.17 -3.06
N PHE A 835 14.37 -49.87 -4.29
CA PHE A 835 13.84 -50.44 -5.51
C PHE A 835 14.99 -50.96 -6.37
N THR A 836 14.86 -52.14 -6.97
CA THR A 836 15.87 -52.68 -7.88
C THR A 836 15.45 -52.42 -9.32
N ALA A 837 16.16 -51.54 -10.02
CA ALA A 837 16.00 -51.30 -11.45
C ALA A 837 16.81 -52.33 -12.24
N THR A 838 16.20 -52.94 -13.23
CA THR A 838 16.84 -53.96 -14.09
C THR A 838 17.66 -53.38 -15.22
N GLY A 839 17.48 -52.10 -15.53
CA GLY A 839 18.01 -51.43 -16.73
C GLY A 839 17.16 -51.70 -17.98
N SER A 840 16.13 -52.52 -17.88
CA SER A 840 15.13 -52.79 -18.92
C SER A 840 13.80 -52.19 -18.56
N VAL A 841 12.84 -52.25 -19.45
CA VAL A 841 11.44 -51.82 -19.17
C VAL A 841 10.85 -52.64 -18.02
N GLN A 842 10.33 -51.94 -17.01
CA GLN A 842 9.64 -52.50 -15.86
C GLN A 842 8.24 -51.90 -15.75
N SER A 843 7.23 -52.76 -15.59
CA SER A 843 5.86 -52.29 -15.37
C SER A 843 5.66 -51.89 -13.92
N ILE A 844 5.29 -50.62 -13.69
CA ILE A 844 5.08 -50.02 -12.37
C ILE A 844 3.63 -49.61 -12.23
N THR A 845 2.99 -50.11 -11.15
CA THR A 845 1.60 -49.77 -10.81
C THR A 845 1.60 -48.92 -9.55
N LEU A 846 0.89 -47.79 -9.61
CA LEU A 846 0.69 -46.87 -8.48
C LEU A 846 -0.80 -46.77 -8.13
N GLN A 847 -1.09 -46.73 -6.84
CA GLN A 847 -2.43 -46.46 -6.32
C GLN A 847 -2.83 -44.99 -6.56
N PRO A 848 -4.12 -44.65 -6.47
CA PRO A 848 -4.57 -43.23 -6.62
C PRO A 848 -3.82 -42.29 -5.68
N GLY A 849 -3.22 -41.23 -6.24
CA GLY A 849 -2.46 -40.25 -5.47
C GLY A 849 -1.10 -40.69 -4.97
N GLU A 850 -0.66 -41.92 -5.27
CA GLU A 850 0.67 -42.42 -4.91
C GLU A 850 1.75 -41.77 -5.78
N TYR A 851 2.90 -41.46 -5.18
CA TYR A 851 4.09 -40.95 -5.86
C TYR A 851 5.36 -41.59 -5.27
N LYS A 852 6.43 -41.60 -6.04
CA LYS A 852 7.76 -42.08 -5.64
C LYS A 852 8.83 -41.13 -6.19
N VAL A 853 9.83 -40.82 -5.38
CA VAL A 853 11.01 -40.02 -5.75
C VAL A 853 12.24 -40.91 -5.56
N TYR A 854 12.67 -41.57 -6.62
CA TYR A 854 13.80 -42.48 -6.57
C TYR A 854 15.12 -41.78 -6.90
N LEU A 855 16.16 -42.07 -6.11
CA LEU A 855 17.52 -41.57 -6.22
C LEU A 855 18.46 -42.70 -6.56
N SER A 856 19.35 -42.50 -7.55
CA SER A 856 20.32 -43.51 -7.94
C SER A 856 21.45 -43.75 -6.92
N ARG A 857 21.60 -42.87 -5.95
CA ARG A 857 22.57 -42.95 -4.85
C ARG A 857 21.90 -42.55 -3.53
N LYS A 858 22.22 -43.29 -2.47
CA LYS A 858 21.72 -42.98 -1.14
C LYS A 858 22.27 -41.63 -0.66
N LEU A 859 21.39 -40.72 -0.24
CA LEU A 859 21.84 -39.53 0.48
C LEU A 859 22.46 -39.95 1.81
N SER A 860 23.63 -39.44 2.15
CA SER A 860 24.09 -39.41 3.53
C SER A 860 23.02 -38.72 4.38
N ALA A 861 22.70 -39.29 5.55
CA ALA A 861 21.66 -38.78 6.41
C ALA A 861 21.82 -37.27 6.56
N ILE A 862 20.90 -36.52 5.98
CA ILE A 862 20.66 -35.12 6.34
C ILE A 862 20.30 -35.21 7.82
N GLY A 863 21.06 -34.55 8.71
CA GLY A 863 20.86 -34.62 10.13
C GLY A 863 19.37 -34.49 10.47
N PRO A 864 18.87 -35.12 11.53
CA PRO A 864 17.45 -35.25 11.78
C PRO A 864 16.79 -33.88 11.63
N ILE A 865 15.81 -33.77 10.70
CA ILE A 865 14.82 -32.71 10.76
C ILE A 865 14.14 -32.97 12.11
N THR A 866 14.67 -32.36 13.17
CA THR A 866 14.00 -32.44 14.46
C THR A 866 12.58 -32.02 14.19
N ALA A 867 11.64 -32.91 14.53
CA ALA A 867 10.21 -32.63 14.46
C ALA A 867 10.01 -31.17 14.82
N ILE A 868 9.02 -30.50 14.20
CA ILE A 868 8.68 -29.10 14.53
C ILE A 868 8.29 -29.08 16.00
N GLY A 869 9.28 -29.34 16.83
CA GLY A 869 9.15 -29.19 18.27
C GLY A 869 8.94 -27.72 18.53
N ASN A 870 8.07 -27.41 19.46
CA ASN A 870 7.76 -26.07 19.99
C ASN A 870 8.99 -25.32 20.54
N ASN A 871 10.11 -25.32 19.83
CA ASN A 871 11.30 -24.55 20.19
C ASN A 871 11.26 -23.15 19.54
N ILE A 872 10.34 -22.33 20.03
CA ILE A 872 10.81 -21.02 20.55
C ILE A 872 11.82 -21.39 21.62
N PRO A 873 13.07 -20.89 21.61
CA PRO A 873 14.04 -21.21 22.64
C PRO A 873 13.33 -21.07 23.99
N ALA A 874 13.28 -22.14 24.76
CA ALA A 874 12.62 -22.18 26.09
C ALA A 874 13.21 -21.14 27.05
N GLU A 875 14.28 -20.49 26.65
CA GLU A 875 15.00 -19.47 27.44
C GLU A 875 14.35 -18.06 27.39
N GLN A 876 13.41 -17.80 26.49
CA GLN A 876 12.75 -16.48 26.39
C GLN A 876 11.25 -16.45 26.77
N VAL A 877 10.64 -17.58 27.13
CA VAL A 877 9.20 -17.60 27.44
C VAL A 877 8.98 -17.76 28.94
N GLY A 878 8.70 -16.65 29.63
CA GLY A 878 8.42 -16.67 31.06
C GLY A 878 7.19 -17.48 31.46
N PHE A 879 6.18 -17.60 30.54
CA PHE A 879 4.97 -18.39 30.75
C PHE A 879 4.30 -18.81 29.43
N GLN A 880 3.49 -19.86 29.46
CA GLN A 880 2.61 -20.30 28.38
C GLN A 880 1.14 -20.20 28.82
N VAL A 881 0.24 -19.98 27.86
CA VAL A 881 -1.21 -19.90 28.10
C VAL A 881 -1.94 -20.84 27.14
N ARG A 882 -2.92 -21.58 27.67
CA ARG A 882 -3.84 -22.44 26.90
C ARG A 882 -5.26 -22.14 27.35
N LEU A 883 -6.22 -22.28 26.44
CA LEU A 883 -7.64 -22.05 26.69
C LEU A 883 -8.45 -23.17 26.09
N PHE A 884 -9.44 -23.69 26.85
CA PHE A 884 -10.31 -24.76 26.38
C PHE A 884 -11.62 -24.85 27.18
N PRO A 885 -12.72 -25.28 26.53
CA PRO A 885 -12.86 -25.47 25.10
C PRO A 885 -12.84 -24.12 24.33
N ASN A 886 -12.64 -24.15 23.05
CA ASN A 886 -12.89 -22.98 22.18
C ASN A 886 -13.71 -23.47 20.97
N PRO A 887 -14.97 -23.04 20.83
CA PRO A 887 -15.71 -22.00 21.58
C PRO A 887 -15.83 -22.26 23.10
N VAL A 888 -15.77 -21.20 23.87
CA VAL A 888 -15.81 -21.23 25.34
C VAL A 888 -17.26 -21.29 25.80
N ASN A 889 -17.58 -22.26 26.66
CA ASN A 889 -18.88 -22.37 27.35
C ASN A 889 -18.75 -21.95 28.81
N SER A 890 -19.82 -22.11 29.62
CA SER A 890 -19.87 -21.77 31.04
C SER A 890 -18.81 -22.51 31.90
N GLN A 891 -18.23 -23.60 31.40
CA GLN A 891 -17.17 -24.37 32.04
C GLN A 891 -15.77 -24.01 31.50
N GLY A 892 -15.66 -22.97 30.67
CA GLY A 892 -14.38 -22.57 30.03
C GLY A 892 -13.29 -22.30 31.07
N ILE A 893 -12.12 -22.88 30.82
CA ILE A 893 -10.93 -22.71 31.63
C ILE A 893 -9.77 -22.22 30.77
N TYR A 894 -8.81 -21.55 31.41
CA TYR A 894 -7.51 -21.28 30.83
C TYR A 894 -6.39 -21.70 31.76
N GLU A 895 -5.34 -22.26 31.21
CA GLU A 895 -4.17 -22.70 31.94
C GLU A 895 -2.99 -21.77 31.69
N ILE A 896 -2.28 -21.41 32.75
CA ILE A 896 -1.02 -20.67 32.65
C ILE A 896 0.09 -21.57 33.19
N GLU A 897 1.06 -21.91 32.35
CA GLU A 897 2.23 -22.69 32.75
C GLU A 897 3.41 -21.74 32.94
N MET A 898 3.83 -21.55 34.19
CA MET A 898 4.91 -20.65 34.59
C MET A 898 6.24 -21.38 34.64
N LYS A 899 7.28 -20.82 34.01
CA LYS A 899 8.65 -21.36 34.12
C LYS A 899 9.29 -20.94 35.46
N ASN A 900 9.09 -19.72 35.87
CA ASN A 900 9.55 -19.15 37.12
C ASN A 900 8.40 -18.43 37.83
N ALA A 901 8.51 -18.22 39.10
CA ALA A 901 7.53 -17.43 39.85
C ALA A 901 7.55 -15.97 39.40
N ASP A 902 6.38 -15.44 38.97
CA ASP A 902 6.25 -14.05 38.48
C ASP A 902 4.85 -13.49 38.75
N LYS A 903 4.73 -12.16 38.71
CA LYS A 903 3.45 -11.46 38.81
C LYS A 903 2.75 -11.51 37.45
N ILE A 904 1.56 -12.11 37.41
CA ILE A 904 0.72 -12.24 36.23
C ILE A 904 -0.56 -11.42 36.40
N THR A 905 -0.97 -10.74 35.34
CA THR A 905 -2.30 -10.13 35.22
C THR A 905 -3.02 -10.79 34.05
N THR A 906 -4.26 -11.23 34.25
CA THR A 906 -5.12 -11.76 33.19
C THR A 906 -6.34 -10.87 33.01
N GLU A 907 -6.65 -10.55 31.77
CA GLU A 907 -7.70 -9.61 31.40
C GLU A 907 -8.59 -10.22 30.30
N LEU A 908 -9.87 -9.94 30.37
CA LEU A 908 -10.86 -10.23 29.34
C LEU A 908 -11.13 -8.95 28.55
N LEU A 909 -10.93 -9.02 27.25
CA LEU A 909 -11.08 -7.87 26.35
C LEU A 909 -12.12 -8.19 25.27
N THR A 910 -12.72 -7.15 24.71
CA THR A 910 -13.48 -7.22 23.46
C THR A 910 -12.57 -7.54 22.28
N ALA A 911 -13.12 -7.91 21.13
CA ALA A 911 -12.32 -8.20 19.91
C ALA A 911 -11.50 -6.99 19.40
N ASP A 912 -11.95 -5.78 19.71
CA ASP A 912 -11.28 -4.51 19.42
C ASP A 912 -10.30 -4.05 20.52
N GLY A 913 -10.06 -4.91 21.53
CA GLY A 913 -9.04 -4.70 22.57
C GLY A 913 -9.46 -3.88 23.78
N ARG A 914 -10.74 -3.49 23.92
CA ARG A 914 -11.22 -2.78 25.13
C ARG A 914 -11.34 -3.73 26.31
N LEU A 915 -10.87 -3.29 27.48
CA LEU A 915 -10.97 -4.05 28.72
C LEU A 915 -12.44 -4.22 29.14
N ILE A 916 -12.87 -5.48 29.29
CA ILE A 916 -14.14 -5.85 29.88
C ILE A 916 -13.97 -6.07 31.39
N LYS A 917 -13.00 -6.92 31.75
CA LYS A 917 -12.76 -7.29 33.15
C LYS A 917 -11.34 -7.79 33.37
N GLN A 918 -10.72 -7.39 34.48
CA GLN A 918 -9.51 -8.05 34.98
C GLN A 918 -9.92 -9.34 35.72
N LEU A 919 -9.45 -10.49 35.22
CA LEU A 919 -9.83 -11.80 35.76
C LEU A 919 -8.93 -12.20 36.95
N PHE A 920 -7.64 -11.85 36.89
CA PHE A 920 -6.66 -12.17 37.94
C PHE A 920 -5.52 -11.14 37.93
N SER A 921 -4.96 -10.84 39.08
CA SER A 921 -3.69 -10.13 39.20
C SER A 921 -3.00 -10.59 40.50
N GLY A 922 -1.86 -11.27 40.36
CA GLY A 922 -1.13 -11.80 41.53
C GLY A 922 0.13 -12.54 41.10
N LYS A 923 0.93 -12.99 42.09
CA LYS A 923 2.14 -13.78 41.87
C LYS A 923 1.75 -15.25 41.74
N LEU A 924 2.15 -15.84 40.59
CA LEU A 924 2.05 -17.29 40.35
C LEU A 924 3.43 -17.94 40.56
N GLN A 925 3.48 -19.10 41.18
CA GLN A 925 4.68 -19.90 41.32
C GLN A 925 5.02 -20.63 40.01
N ALA A 926 6.23 -21.21 39.91
CA ALA A 926 6.56 -22.09 38.78
C ALA A 926 5.61 -23.29 38.74
N GLY A 927 5.18 -23.72 37.56
CA GLY A 927 4.25 -24.84 37.33
C GLY A 927 2.96 -24.42 36.64
N LYS A 928 1.99 -25.36 36.59
CA LYS A 928 0.70 -25.15 35.93
C LYS A 928 -0.34 -24.57 36.86
N HIS A 929 -1.07 -23.55 36.38
CA HIS A 929 -2.17 -22.92 37.10
C HIS A 929 -3.41 -22.91 36.22
N THR A 930 -4.49 -23.57 36.69
CA THR A 930 -5.78 -23.62 35.97
C THR A 930 -6.71 -22.58 36.56
N MET A 931 -7.26 -21.74 35.71
CA MET A 931 -8.18 -20.66 36.08
C MET A 931 -9.47 -20.80 35.29
N ARG A 932 -10.58 -20.28 35.85
CA ARG A 932 -11.91 -20.27 35.20
C ARG A 932 -12.32 -18.85 34.90
N PHE A 933 -13.10 -18.69 33.82
CA PHE A 933 -13.73 -17.41 33.50
C PHE A 933 -14.82 -17.04 34.53
N GLY A 934 -15.52 -18.07 35.06
CA GLY A 934 -16.62 -17.87 36.01
C GLY A 934 -17.70 -16.95 35.43
N SER A 935 -18.32 -16.15 36.33
CA SER A 935 -19.35 -15.19 35.98
C SER A 935 -18.86 -14.05 35.04
N ALA A 936 -17.59 -14.00 34.69
CA ALA A 936 -17.07 -12.95 33.84
C ALA A 936 -17.56 -13.04 32.38
N ILE A 937 -18.00 -14.23 31.95
CA ILE A 937 -18.49 -14.47 30.58
C ILE A 937 -19.98 -14.75 30.50
N GLU A 938 -20.68 -14.96 31.63
CA GLU A 938 -22.09 -15.38 31.68
C GLU A 938 -23.07 -14.35 31.09
N GLN A 939 -22.73 -13.07 31.13
CA GLN A 939 -23.60 -11.97 30.64
C GLN A 939 -23.10 -11.35 29.35
N LEU A 940 -22.07 -11.93 28.73
CA LEU A 940 -21.52 -11.41 27.48
C LEU A 940 -22.29 -11.98 26.27
N PRO A 941 -22.57 -11.18 25.26
CA PRO A 941 -23.24 -11.67 24.05
C PRO A 941 -22.36 -12.64 23.25
N PRO A 942 -22.95 -13.53 22.44
CA PRO A 942 -22.20 -14.35 21.49
C PRO A 942 -21.34 -13.48 20.58
N ALA A 943 -20.02 -13.58 20.74
CA ALA A 943 -19.06 -12.77 19.98
C ALA A 943 -17.63 -13.31 20.18
N PRO A 944 -16.66 -12.88 19.34
CA PRO A 944 -15.25 -13.12 19.62
C PRO A 944 -14.74 -12.18 20.74
N TYR A 945 -13.91 -12.76 21.63
CA TYR A 945 -13.26 -12.09 22.76
C TYR A 945 -11.78 -12.42 22.80
N ILE A 946 -11.01 -11.69 23.61
CA ILE A 946 -9.59 -11.90 23.81
C ILE A 946 -9.30 -12.11 25.30
N LEU A 947 -8.60 -13.21 25.62
CA LEU A 947 -7.93 -13.41 26.91
C LEU A 947 -6.51 -12.86 26.79
N SER A 948 -6.18 -11.81 27.49
CA SER A 948 -4.84 -11.25 27.61
C SER A 948 -4.21 -11.67 28.91
N VAL A 949 -3.01 -12.24 28.86
CA VAL A 949 -2.21 -12.64 30.03
C VAL A 949 -0.86 -11.95 29.93
N LYS A 950 -0.49 -11.17 30.94
CA LYS A 950 0.71 -10.33 30.93
C LYS A 950 1.50 -10.38 32.24
N ASN A 951 2.82 -10.25 32.10
CA ASN A 951 3.74 -9.89 33.18
C ASN A 951 4.47 -8.58 32.83
N SER A 952 5.53 -8.23 33.57
CA SER A 952 6.33 -7.02 33.33
C SER A 952 7.08 -7.03 31.98
N ALA A 953 7.30 -8.19 31.38
CA ALA A 953 8.16 -8.37 30.21
C ALA A 953 7.42 -8.89 28.97
N LEU A 954 6.25 -9.52 29.12
CA LEU A 954 5.58 -10.25 28.05
C LEU A 954 4.05 -10.18 28.18
N THR A 955 3.37 -10.01 27.05
CA THR A 955 1.92 -10.17 26.93
C THR A 955 1.61 -11.33 25.98
N ARG A 956 0.70 -12.21 26.37
CA ARG A 956 0.11 -13.28 25.55
C ARG A 956 -1.38 -13.06 25.42
N SER A 957 -1.89 -13.13 24.21
CA SER A 957 -3.33 -12.99 23.93
C SER A 957 -3.86 -14.22 23.21
N ILE A 958 -5.01 -14.71 23.65
CA ILE A 958 -5.74 -15.81 22.99
C ILE A 958 -7.12 -15.32 22.63
N ARG A 959 -7.47 -15.37 21.34
CA ARG A 959 -8.83 -15.09 20.89
C ARG A 959 -9.70 -16.32 21.07
N PHE A 960 -10.91 -16.12 21.54
CA PHE A 960 -11.91 -17.17 21.71
C PHE A 960 -13.31 -16.69 21.36
N ILE A 961 -14.22 -17.61 21.14
CA ILE A 961 -15.61 -17.32 20.78
C ILE A 961 -16.50 -17.78 21.94
N LEU A 962 -17.42 -16.92 22.34
CA LEU A 962 -18.59 -17.31 23.10
C LEU A 962 -19.70 -17.61 22.12
N PRO A 963 -20.30 -18.84 22.17
CA PRO A 963 -21.33 -19.28 21.22
C PRO A 963 -22.64 -18.58 21.34
#